data_e1774003d1fa921984b0473abacf49f1
#
_entry.id   e1774003d1fa921984b0473abacf49f1
#
_cell.length_a   1.000
_cell.length_b   1.000
_cell.length_c   1.000
_cell.angle_alpha   90.00
_cell.angle_beta   90.00
_cell.angle_gamma   90.00
#
_symmetry.space_group_name_H-M   'P 1'
#
loop_
_entity.id
_entity.type
_entity.pdbx_description
1 polymer ?
#
loop_
_entity_poly.entity_id
_entity_poly.type
_entity_poly.pdbx_seq_one_letter_code
_entity_poly.pdbx_strand_id
1 'polypeptide(L)'
;MTYREFLETKIELATDSGFVVKPEKVNKVLKPHQRDAVVWALKGGRRALFESFGLGKTVQEIEFCHLAAEHSSGRALIVLPLGVKQEFTHDAVEVLGYEKPEYCRTMEEVEQSTSQIVLTNYERVRDGDIRPDYFAATALDEASVLRSFGSKTYQTFLDKFKNVPYKLVATATPSPNKYKELIHYAGYLEVMDTGQALTRFFQRDSTKANNLTLYPNMEDEFWMWVSSWALFITKPSDLNPVYSDEGYDLPPLDVRWHELPVHYGDTADRDGQMQLFQEAAEGLKEAAAVKRESIDRRATEMKRIVEESPDDHFLLWHDLENERHAIKKVLPDVVDIYGSMDYDLREQRVIDFSNGRTKLFATKKSLSGSGCNFQRYCHREIFLGIDYEFNDFIQAVHRCYRFLQSEPVVIDIIYMENERQIKETLLEKWKNHNHMVAKMIEIVKKYGLNSENKTQRLERKMGVEGSREERTVRGNHYEAVYGDCVEETREMETNSIDLIHTSIPFGNHYEYSANYNDFGHNQNTDRFFEQMDFLTPELLRVLKPGRVAAIHVKDRVLFGNATGTGMPTIEPFHAQCISHYMKHGFQYFGMITVVTDVVRENNQTYRLGWTEQCKDGSKMGVGCPEYILLFRKLPTDRSTAYADVPVKKSKEDYTRAQWQIDAHGYWRSSGDRLISKEELKDFPVDSLQTVYREYSRGNVYNYEDHVKLAEDLDKDGKLPATFMVVAPGSWNQLEVWDDINRMRTLNTTQSRRRAQMHVCPLQLDIVERIINRYSNEGDTVYDPFGGLMTVPMTAVKMHRNGKGCELNPDYFRDGVGYLQAAENEVDEPTLFDFMEIPS
;
A
#
# COMPACT_ATOMS: atom_id res chain seq x y z
N MET A 1 -28.62 3.83 12.64
CA MET A 1 -27.38 4.57 12.27
C MET A 1 -27.71 5.46 11.10
N THR A 2 -27.48 6.75 11.22
CA THR A 2 -27.56 7.71 10.10
C THR A 2 -26.35 7.58 9.19
N TYR A 3 -26.42 8.11 7.99
CA TYR A 3 -25.27 8.09 7.06
C TYR A 3 -24.04 8.82 7.64
N ARG A 4 -24.25 9.94 8.33
CA ARG A 4 -23.18 10.69 8.99
C ARG A 4 -22.55 9.88 10.12
N GLU A 5 -23.34 9.27 10.98
CA GLU A 5 -22.83 8.37 12.04
C GLU A 5 -22.02 7.21 11.43
N PHE A 6 -22.45 6.66 10.29
CA PHE A 6 -21.67 5.65 9.57
C PHE A 6 -20.32 6.20 9.09
N LEU A 7 -20.28 7.38 8.47
CA LEU A 7 -19.03 8.00 8.01
C LEU A 7 -18.05 8.26 9.17
N GLU A 8 -18.55 8.68 10.31
CA GLU A 8 -17.74 8.88 11.53
C GLU A 8 -17.06 7.57 11.98
N THR A 9 -17.69 6.40 11.75
CA THR A 9 -17.05 5.11 12.04
C THR A 9 -15.91 4.72 11.10
N LYS A 10 -15.74 5.41 9.98
CA LYS A 10 -14.60 5.21 9.06
C LYS A 10 -13.30 5.85 9.55
N ILE A 11 -13.38 6.75 10.53
CA ILE A 11 -12.21 7.37 11.14
C ILE A 11 -11.55 6.33 12.03
N GLU A 12 -10.51 5.70 11.52
CA GLU A 12 -9.78 4.68 12.26
C GLU A 12 -8.52 5.24 12.87
N LEU A 13 -8.58 5.45 14.16
CA LEU A 13 -7.41 5.55 15.01
C LEU A 13 -7.32 4.27 15.85
N ALA A 14 -6.12 3.97 16.35
CA ALA A 14 -5.95 2.80 17.21
C ALA A 14 -6.82 2.97 18.47
N THR A 15 -7.61 1.96 18.73
CA THR A 15 -8.48 1.91 19.93
C THR A 15 -7.65 1.69 21.19
N ASP A 16 -8.11 2.25 22.30
CA ASP A 16 -7.57 1.96 23.63
C ASP A 16 -8.13 0.62 24.11
N SER A 17 -7.32 -0.43 24.05
CA SER A 17 -7.68 -1.80 24.47
C SER A 17 -7.03 -2.21 25.79
N GLY A 18 -6.31 -1.28 26.42
CA GLY A 18 -5.59 -1.50 27.67
C GLY A 18 -6.34 -1.04 28.91
N PHE A 19 -5.63 -0.57 29.89
CA PHE A 19 -6.16 -0.10 31.15
C PHE A 19 -5.51 1.20 31.62
N VAL A 20 -6.23 1.96 32.42
CA VAL A 20 -5.76 3.26 32.91
C VAL A 20 -4.92 3.08 34.17
N VAL A 21 -3.69 3.57 34.13
CA VAL A 21 -2.76 3.61 35.26
C VAL A 21 -2.60 5.05 35.72
N LYS A 22 -2.69 5.30 37.02
CA LYS A 22 -2.39 6.61 37.58
C LYS A 22 -0.88 6.86 37.51
N PRO A 23 -0.41 8.05 37.09
CA PRO A 23 1.02 8.36 36.98
C PRO A 23 1.84 8.10 38.26
N GLU A 24 1.18 8.17 39.43
CA GLU A 24 1.82 7.94 40.74
C GLU A 24 2.17 6.44 40.97
N LYS A 25 1.55 5.51 40.22
CA LYS A 25 1.86 4.08 40.29
C LYS A 25 3.05 3.70 39.43
N VAL A 26 3.41 4.50 38.46
CA VAL A 26 4.59 4.27 37.61
C VAL A 26 5.84 4.53 38.44
N ASN A 27 6.87 3.74 38.25
CA ASN A 27 8.11 3.83 39.00
C ASN A 27 8.67 5.27 38.97
N LYS A 28 8.98 5.81 40.14
CA LYS A 28 9.39 7.20 40.31
C LYS A 28 10.77 7.54 39.69
N VAL A 29 11.56 6.50 39.39
CA VAL A 29 12.88 6.66 38.76
C VAL A 29 12.73 7.05 37.29
N LEU A 30 11.62 6.69 36.65
CA LEU A 30 11.38 7.06 35.27
C LEU A 30 11.28 8.57 35.11
N LYS A 31 11.92 9.10 34.08
CA LYS A 31 11.80 10.52 33.71
C LYS A 31 10.37 10.85 33.25
N PRO A 32 9.94 12.14 33.29
CA PRO A 32 8.58 12.53 32.95
C PRO A 32 8.09 12.00 31.61
N HIS A 33 8.88 12.12 30.55
CA HIS A 33 8.51 11.62 29.22
C HIS A 33 8.36 10.09 29.18
N GLN A 34 9.20 9.36 29.91
CA GLN A 34 9.12 7.89 30.00
C GLN A 34 7.84 7.46 30.72
N ARG A 35 7.46 8.15 31.80
CA ARG A 35 6.21 7.88 32.51
C ARG A 35 4.98 8.10 31.64
N ASP A 36 4.95 9.23 30.90
CA ASP A 36 3.85 9.51 30.00
C ASP A 36 3.73 8.49 28.87
N ALA A 37 4.87 8.07 28.31
CA ALA A 37 4.91 7.04 27.28
C ALA A 37 4.39 5.68 27.81
N VAL A 38 4.79 5.27 29.00
CA VAL A 38 4.33 4.03 29.65
C VAL A 38 2.82 4.09 29.96
N VAL A 39 2.35 5.20 30.55
CA VAL A 39 0.91 5.39 30.84
C VAL A 39 0.08 5.34 29.56
N TRP A 40 0.54 6.03 28.52
CA TRP A 40 -0.10 6.00 27.20
C TRP A 40 -0.10 4.59 26.59
N ALA A 41 1.03 3.87 26.69
CA ALA A 41 1.14 2.53 26.15
C ALA A 41 0.23 1.52 26.87
N LEU A 42 0.14 1.61 28.20
CA LEU A 42 -0.75 0.76 29.03
C LEU A 42 -2.23 1.07 28.77
N LYS A 43 -2.61 2.36 28.63
CA LYS A 43 -3.97 2.73 28.25
C LYS A 43 -4.34 2.16 26.87
N GLY A 44 -3.42 2.27 25.92
CA GLY A 44 -3.59 1.74 24.58
C GLY A 44 -3.58 0.22 24.50
N GLY A 45 -2.86 -0.45 25.39
CA GLY A 45 -2.73 -1.91 25.47
C GLY A 45 -1.83 -2.51 24.38
N ARG A 46 -1.81 -1.93 23.18
CA ARG A 46 -1.06 -2.38 22.00
C ARG A 46 -0.45 -1.17 21.30
N ARG A 47 0.83 -0.89 21.60
CA ARG A 47 1.51 0.34 21.18
C ARG A 47 2.96 0.10 20.76
N ALA A 48 3.54 1.07 20.07
CA ALA A 48 4.94 1.07 19.67
C ALA A 48 5.68 2.29 20.20
N LEU A 49 6.91 2.09 20.67
CA LEU A 49 7.85 3.14 21.08
C LEU A 49 8.95 3.23 20.02
N PHE A 50 8.79 4.14 19.09
CA PHE A 50 9.78 4.44 18.06
C PHE A 50 10.60 5.65 18.49
N GLU A 51 11.24 5.49 19.62
CA GLU A 51 12.04 6.52 20.27
C GLU A 51 13.50 6.46 19.81
N SER A 52 14.12 7.63 19.69
CA SER A 52 15.54 7.71 19.36
C SER A 52 16.42 7.00 20.39
N PHE A 53 17.67 6.82 20.03
CA PHE A 53 18.65 6.18 20.91
C PHE A 53 18.87 7.01 22.19
N GLY A 54 18.96 6.32 23.33
CA GLY A 54 19.26 6.96 24.63
C GLY A 54 18.05 7.48 25.39
N LEU A 55 16.81 7.33 24.90
CA LEU A 55 15.58 7.76 25.59
C LEU A 55 15.12 6.79 26.69
N GLY A 56 15.79 5.63 26.83
CA GLY A 56 15.53 4.67 27.90
C GLY A 56 14.36 3.73 27.60
N LYS A 57 14.26 3.23 26.36
CA LYS A 57 13.26 2.24 25.97
C LYS A 57 13.24 1.02 26.89
N THR A 58 14.42 0.51 27.27
CA THR A 58 14.59 -0.67 28.16
C THR A 58 13.81 -0.53 29.46
N VAL A 59 13.96 0.59 30.18
CA VAL A 59 13.23 0.82 31.43
C VAL A 59 11.73 0.98 31.21
N GLN A 60 11.32 1.54 30.07
CA GLN A 60 9.92 1.69 29.71
C GLN A 60 9.27 0.34 29.38
N GLU A 61 9.99 -0.56 28.68
CA GLU A 61 9.53 -1.91 28.37
C GLU A 61 9.40 -2.76 29.63
N ILE A 62 10.35 -2.69 30.54
CA ILE A 62 10.28 -3.39 31.83
C ILE A 62 9.11 -2.90 32.64
N GLU A 63 8.93 -1.57 32.74
CA GLU A 63 7.82 -0.97 33.49
C GLU A 63 6.44 -1.30 32.90
N PHE A 64 6.32 -1.24 31.56
CA PHE A 64 5.10 -1.66 30.86
C PHE A 64 4.77 -3.13 31.17
N CYS A 65 5.74 -4.03 31.05
CA CYS A 65 5.59 -5.44 31.31
C CYS A 65 5.24 -5.72 32.78
N HIS A 66 5.90 -5.05 33.73
CA HIS A 66 5.65 -5.19 35.14
C HIS A 66 4.22 -4.80 35.51
N LEU A 67 3.78 -3.60 35.12
CA LEU A 67 2.44 -3.10 35.44
C LEU A 67 1.32 -3.88 34.75
N ALA A 68 1.56 -4.35 33.50
CA ALA A 68 0.59 -5.18 32.78
C ALA A 68 0.47 -6.57 33.38
N ALA A 69 1.58 -7.18 33.82
CA ALA A 69 1.58 -8.46 34.52
C ALA A 69 0.91 -8.37 35.90
N GLU A 70 1.17 -7.28 36.65
CA GLU A 70 0.50 -7.00 37.93
C GLU A 70 -1.03 -6.87 37.75
N HIS A 71 -1.45 -6.03 36.77
CA HIS A 71 -2.86 -5.80 36.47
C HIS A 71 -3.61 -7.09 36.13
N SER A 72 -2.97 -7.96 35.35
CA SER A 72 -3.57 -9.21 34.87
C SER A 72 -3.40 -10.38 35.84
N SER A 73 -2.68 -10.21 36.96
CA SER A 73 -2.23 -11.29 37.84
C SER A 73 -1.52 -12.42 37.07
N GLY A 74 -0.79 -12.05 36.03
CA GLY A 74 -0.11 -12.94 35.11
C GLY A 74 1.40 -12.67 35.04
N ARG A 75 2.04 -13.16 33.98
CA ARG A 75 3.45 -12.97 33.70
C ARG A 75 3.67 -12.20 32.42
N ALA A 76 4.84 -11.59 32.25
CA ALA A 76 5.22 -10.89 31.04
C ALA A 76 6.45 -11.52 30.38
N LEU A 77 6.52 -11.41 29.04
CA LEU A 77 7.63 -11.87 28.22
C LEU A 77 8.27 -10.68 27.49
N ILE A 78 9.58 -10.51 27.65
CA ILE A 78 10.35 -9.58 26.83
C ILE A 78 11.22 -10.39 25.86
N VAL A 79 10.98 -10.18 24.55
CA VAL A 79 11.77 -10.79 23.48
C VAL A 79 12.80 -9.78 23.01
N LEU A 80 14.07 -10.16 23.09
CA LEU A 80 15.19 -9.25 22.90
C LEU A 80 16.34 -9.91 22.08
N PRO A 81 17.19 -9.12 21.43
CA PRO A 81 18.45 -9.63 20.91
C PRO A 81 19.33 -10.16 22.05
N LEU A 82 19.97 -11.31 21.86
CA LEU A 82 20.71 -12.00 22.92
C LEU A 82 21.76 -11.12 23.62
N GLY A 83 22.35 -10.17 22.92
CA GLY A 83 23.39 -9.27 23.44
C GLY A 83 22.95 -8.25 24.48
N VAL A 84 21.62 -7.96 24.61
CA VAL A 84 21.08 -6.93 25.56
C VAL A 84 20.57 -7.51 26.87
N LYS A 85 20.58 -8.82 27.03
CA LYS A 85 20.05 -9.51 28.22
C LYS A 85 20.55 -8.92 29.53
N GLN A 86 21.84 -8.55 29.62
CA GLN A 86 22.42 -8.02 30.84
C GLN A 86 21.94 -6.58 31.13
N GLU A 87 21.75 -5.77 30.11
CA GLU A 87 21.21 -4.42 30.25
C GLU A 87 19.80 -4.47 30.85
N PHE A 88 18.93 -5.36 30.32
CA PHE A 88 17.59 -5.57 30.90
C PHE A 88 17.65 -6.06 32.35
N THR A 89 18.58 -6.95 32.67
CA THR A 89 18.76 -7.44 34.04
C THR A 89 19.27 -6.34 34.98
N HIS A 90 20.27 -5.55 34.54
CA HIS A 90 20.77 -4.42 35.28
C HIS A 90 19.70 -3.36 35.52
N ASP A 91 18.99 -2.97 34.47
CA ASP A 91 17.97 -1.91 34.57
C ASP A 91 16.79 -2.34 35.43
N ALA A 92 16.38 -3.60 35.37
CA ALA A 92 15.34 -4.12 36.25
C ALA A 92 15.74 -4.06 37.73
N VAL A 93 16.96 -4.52 38.06
CA VAL A 93 17.39 -4.66 39.46
C VAL A 93 17.97 -3.36 40.02
N GLU A 94 18.96 -2.77 39.33
CA GLU A 94 19.74 -1.65 39.86
C GLU A 94 19.04 -0.29 39.60
N VAL A 95 18.29 -0.16 38.52
CA VAL A 95 17.61 1.10 38.18
C VAL A 95 16.19 1.12 38.74
N LEU A 96 15.38 0.09 38.45
CA LEU A 96 13.97 0.07 38.79
C LEU A 96 13.69 -0.57 40.16
N GLY A 97 14.63 -1.33 40.74
CA GLY A 97 14.49 -2.00 42.01
C GLY A 97 13.51 -3.19 41.99
N TYR A 98 13.32 -3.82 40.83
CA TYR A 98 12.46 -4.96 40.65
C TYR A 98 13.23 -6.29 40.86
N GLU A 99 12.47 -7.38 40.93
CA GLU A 99 13.08 -8.73 40.94
C GLU A 99 13.85 -8.97 39.64
N LYS A 100 14.91 -9.76 39.75
CA LYS A 100 15.73 -10.11 38.58
C LYS A 100 14.90 -10.89 37.56
N PRO A 101 14.77 -10.39 36.31
CA PRO A 101 14.11 -11.15 35.25
C PRO A 101 14.93 -12.38 34.88
N GLU A 102 14.28 -13.50 34.65
CA GLU A 102 14.94 -14.76 34.26
C GLU A 102 14.92 -14.97 32.75
N TYR A 103 16.05 -15.36 32.21
CA TYR A 103 16.18 -15.73 30.81
C TYR A 103 15.88 -17.22 30.63
N CYS A 104 14.77 -17.51 29.90
CA CYS A 104 14.32 -18.86 29.63
C CYS A 104 14.46 -19.22 28.14
N ARG A 105 14.83 -20.48 27.89
CA ARG A 105 15.03 -21.02 26.54
C ARG A 105 13.89 -21.93 26.09
N THR A 106 13.20 -22.55 27.06
CA THR A 106 12.09 -23.48 26.82
C THR A 106 10.90 -23.18 27.75
N MET A 107 9.76 -23.77 27.44
CA MET A 107 8.56 -23.61 28.29
C MET A 107 8.73 -24.28 29.65
N GLU A 108 9.49 -25.38 29.76
CA GLU A 108 9.80 -26.02 31.02
C GLU A 108 10.59 -25.08 31.96
N GLU A 109 11.55 -24.33 31.43
CA GLU A 109 12.27 -23.31 32.20
C GLU A 109 11.34 -22.19 32.64
N VAL A 110 10.39 -21.78 31.77
CA VAL A 110 9.36 -20.76 32.11
C VAL A 110 8.48 -21.26 33.25
N GLU A 111 8.00 -22.49 33.20
CA GLU A 111 7.12 -23.06 34.24
C GLU A 111 7.82 -23.22 35.60
N GLN A 112 9.11 -23.49 35.58
CA GLN A 112 9.96 -23.60 36.81
C GLN A 112 10.33 -22.23 37.38
N SER A 113 10.37 -21.20 36.54
CA SER A 113 10.72 -19.83 36.94
C SER A 113 9.63 -19.20 37.81
N THR A 114 10.02 -18.50 38.86
CA THR A 114 9.13 -17.67 39.70
C THR A 114 9.11 -16.21 39.30
N SER A 115 9.94 -15.79 38.35
CA SER A 115 10.07 -14.40 37.91
C SER A 115 8.81 -13.93 37.23
N GLN A 116 8.35 -12.74 37.58
CA GLN A 116 7.20 -12.10 36.94
C GLN A 116 7.49 -11.74 35.48
N ILE A 117 8.74 -11.35 35.18
CA ILE A 117 9.20 -10.99 33.83
C ILE A 117 10.19 -12.07 33.35
N VAL A 118 9.90 -12.67 32.21
CA VAL A 118 10.74 -13.62 31.52
C VAL A 118 11.41 -12.94 30.32
N LEU A 119 12.70 -13.18 30.14
CA LEU A 119 13.47 -12.76 28.97
C LEU A 119 13.68 -13.94 28.03
N THR A 120 13.64 -13.71 26.73
CA THR A 120 14.03 -14.70 25.72
C THR A 120 14.50 -14.01 24.45
N ASN A 121 15.02 -14.78 23.47
CA ASN A 121 15.41 -14.22 22.18
C ASN A 121 14.44 -14.59 21.05
N TYR A 122 14.55 -13.88 19.92
CA TYR A 122 13.67 -14.04 18.76
C TYR A 122 13.64 -15.45 18.20
N GLU A 123 14.76 -16.14 18.15
CA GLU A 123 14.90 -17.50 17.62
C GLU A 123 14.07 -18.49 18.42
N ARG A 124 14.06 -18.41 19.75
CA ARG A 124 13.32 -19.32 20.64
C ARG A 124 11.81 -19.21 20.42
N VAL A 125 11.33 -17.99 20.24
CA VAL A 125 9.90 -17.77 19.93
C VAL A 125 9.60 -18.27 18.52
N ARG A 126 10.42 -17.91 17.52
CA ARG A 126 10.22 -18.34 16.13
C ARG A 126 10.19 -19.86 16.01
N ASP A 127 11.13 -20.53 16.64
CA ASP A 127 11.30 -21.99 16.52
C ASP A 127 10.30 -22.78 17.40
N GLY A 128 9.57 -22.08 18.29
CA GLY A 128 8.45 -22.65 19.07
C GLY A 128 8.82 -23.13 20.46
N ASP A 129 10.06 -22.87 20.90
CA ASP A 129 10.53 -23.23 22.24
C ASP A 129 9.78 -22.45 23.33
N ILE A 130 9.37 -21.22 23.06
CA ILE A 130 8.60 -20.33 23.93
C ILE A 130 7.26 -19.99 23.26
N ARG A 131 6.18 -20.05 24.04
CA ARG A 131 4.82 -19.75 23.61
C ARG A 131 4.36 -18.40 24.18
N PRO A 132 4.24 -17.35 23.33
CA PRO A 132 3.84 -16.01 23.77
C PRO A 132 2.42 -15.95 24.34
N ASP A 133 1.51 -16.80 23.87
CA ASP A 133 0.10 -16.89 24.33
C ASP A 133 -0.06 -17.31 25.80
N TYR A 134 1.01 -17.80 26.42
CA TYR A 134 1.08 -18.08 27.85
C TYR A 134 1.13 -16.79 28.71
N PHE A 135 1.60 -15.69 28.14
CA PHE A 135 1.89 -14.46 28.87
C PHE A 135 0.75 -13.43 28.71
N ALA A 136 0.52 -12.66 29.79
CA ALA A 136 -0.46 -11.57 29.78
C ALA A 136 0.04 -10.35 28.99
N ALA A 137 1.34 -10.12 29.00
CA ALA A 137 1.97 -9.01 28.31
C ALA A 137 3.25 -9.44 27.60
N THR A 138 3.54 -8.77 26.47
CA THR A 138 4.79 -8.98 25.73
C THR A 138 5.40 -7.66 25.28
N ALA A 139 6.73 -7.57 25.35
CA ALA A 139 7.48 -6.49 24.72
C ALA A 139 8.51 -7.08 23.73
N LEU A 140 8.69 -6.41 22.61
CA LEU A 140 9.70 -6.75 21.59
C LEU A 140 10.73 -5.61 21.52
N ASP A 141 11.92 -5.85 22.04
CA ASP A 141 13.04 -4.92 21.91
C ASP A 141 13.77 -5.11 20.57
N GLU A 142 14.18 -4.01 19.97
CA GLU A 142 14.74 -3.97 18.60
C GLU A 142 13.87 -4.71 17.57
N ALA A 143 12.58 -4.43 17.60
CA ALA A 143 11.55 -5.08 16.79
C ALA A 143 11.69 -4.88 15.26
N SER A 144 12.83 -4.37 14.81
CA SER A 144 13.13 -4.15 13.38
C SER A 144 13.02 -5.43 12.53
N VAL A 145 13.05 -6.61 13.14
CA VAL A 145 12.79 -7.91 12.47
C VAL A 145 11.37 -8.02 11.88
N LEU A 146 10.43 -7.22 12.36
CA LEU A 146 9.03 -7.21 11.87
C LEU A 146 8.84 -6.44 10.55
N ARG A 147 9.82 -5.72 10.06
CA ARG A 147 9.71 -4.87 8.86
C ARG A 147 9.41 -5.61 7.56
N SER A 148 9.80 -6.88 7.48
CA SER A 148 9.67 -7.67 6.25
C SER A 148 8.50 -8.65 6.33
N PHE A 149 7.43 -8.38 5.59
CA PHE A 149 6.25 -9.25 5.51
C PHE A 149 6.60 -10.69 5.12
N GLY A 150 7.51 -10.87 4.17
CA GLY A 150 7.93 -12.19 3.67
C GLY A 150 8.90 -12.95 4.57
N SER A 151 9.34 -12.38 5.70
CA SER A 151 10.25 -13.08 6.61
C SER A 151 9.52 -14.16 7.41
N LYS A 152 10.19 -15.31 7.60
CA LYS A 152 9.65 -16.40 8.43
C LYS A 152 9.32 -15.89 9.84
N THR A 153 10.16 -15.04 10.41
CA THR A 153 9.95 -14.47 11.75
C THR A 153 8.67 -13.66 11.81
N TYR A 154 8.42 -12.75 10.88
CA TYR A 154 7.19 -11.95 10.85
C TYR A 154 5.94 -12.82 10.78
N GLN A 155 5.89 -13.75 9.82
CA GLN A 155 4.72 -14.64 9.64
C GLN A 155 4.45 -15.50 10.89
N THR A 156 5.51 -16.04 11.50
CA THR A 156 5.39 -16.82 12.73
C THR A 156 4.90 -15.96 13.90
N PHE A 157 5.37 -14.71 14.00
CA PHE A 157 4.99 -13.82 15.11
C PHE A 157 3.54 -13.34 15.00
N LEU A 158 3.04 -13.07 13.80
CA LEU A 158 1.63 -12.75 13.60
C LEU A 158 0.70 -13.82 14.20
N ASP A 159 1.03 -15.09 13.98
CA ASP A 159 0.22 -16.21 14.45
C ASP A 159 0.38 -16.44 15.97
N LYS A 160 1.62 -16.52 16.45
CA LYS A 160 1.91 -16.86 17.84
C LYS A 160 1.52 -15.78 18.86
N PHE A 161 1.52 -14.51 18.48
CA PHE A 161 1.18 -13.40 19.39
C PHE A 161 -0.27 -12.95 19.29
N LYS A 162 -1.11 -13.57 18.45
CA LYS A 162 -2.48 -13.16 18.19
C LYS A 162 -3.35 -13.03 19.43
N ASN A 163 -3.15 -13.87 20.45
CA ASN A 163 -3.97 -13.91 21.65
C ASN A 163 -3.36 -13.16 22.84
N VAL A 164 -2.22 -12.48 22.66
CA VAL A 164 -1.59 -11.72 23.74
C VAL A 164 -2.37 -10.41 23.96
N PRO A 165 -2.87 -10.13 25.17
CA PRO A 165 -3.69 -8.93 25.45
C PRO A 165 -2.89 -7.64 25.32
N TYR A 166 -1.71 -7.56 25.94
CA TYR A 166 -0.88 -6.36 25.99
C TYR A 166 0.40 -6.56 25.20
N LYS A 167 0.62 -5.69 24.20
CA LYS A 167 1.78 -5.77 23.31
C LYS A 167 2.51 -4.43 23.22
N LEU A 168 3.79 -4.45 23.45
CA LEU A 168 4.67 -3.31 23.22
C LEU A 168 5.74 -3.68 22.19
N VAL A 169 6.04 -2.76 21.29
CA VAL A 169 7.13 -2.88 20.32
C VAL A 169 8.06 -1.70 20.51
N ALA A 170 9.34 -1.92 20.58
CA ALA A 170 10.32 -0.86 20.71
C ALA A 170 11.42 -0.98 19.65
N THR A 171 11.76 0.12 19.00
CA THR A 171 12.93 0.23 18.12
C THR A 171 13.24 1.70 17.81
N ALA A 172 14.51 2.03 17.62
CA ALA A 172 14.92 3.35 17.16
C ALA A 172 14.87 3.50 15.62
N THR A 173 14.73 2.41 14.87
CA THR A 173 14.80 2.38 13.40
C THR A 173 13.62 1.61 12.79
N PRO A 174 12.39 2.12 12.94
CA PRO A 174 11.19 1.36 12.53
C PRO A 174 11.05 1.22 11.01
N SER A 175 11.50 2.20 10.22
CA SER A 175 11.31 2.21 8.76
C SER A 175 12.46 2.90 8.03
N PRO A 176 13.63 2.27 7.95
CA PRO A 176 14.79 2.88 7.30
C PRO A 176 14.71 2.92 5.77
N ASN A 177 13.88 2.09 5.15
CA ASN A 177 13.84 1.94 3.70
C ASN A 177 12.59 2.56 3.07
N LYS A 178 11.40 2.22 3.56
CA LYS A 178 10.11 2.61 2.96
C LYS A 178 9.03 2.72 4.03
N TYR A 179 8.19 3.73 3.97
CA TYR A 179 7.08 3.96 4.93
C TYR A 179 6.13 2.76 5.08
N LYS A 180 5.99 1.94 4.03
CA LYS A 180 5.21 0.70 4.11
C LYS A 180 5.71 -0.29 5.18
N GLU A 181 6.95 -0.16 5.67
CA GLU A 181 7.46 -1.02 6.73
C GLU A 181 6.72 -0.79 8.06
N LEU A 182 6.18 0.42 8.28
CA LEU A 182 5.40 0.76 9.48
C LEU A 182 4.10 -0.04 9.59
N ILE A 183 3.47 -0.36 8.47
CA ILE A 183 2.21 -1.12 8.50
C ILE A 183 2.36 -2.54 9.03
N HIS A 184 3.56 -3.11 8.96
CA HIS A 184 3.81 -4.45 9.50
C HIS A 184 3.77 -4.46 11.03
N TYR A 185 4.24 -3.40 11.67
CA TYR A 185 4.08 -3.25 13.12
C TYR A 185 2.61 -3.09 13.52
N ALA A 186 1.84 -2.31 12.75
CA ALA A 186 0.41 -2.16 12.98
C ALA A 186 -0.32 -3.50 12.85
N GLY A 187 0.04 -4.34 11.87
CA GLY A 187 -0.47 -5.69 11.72
C GLY A 187 -0.14 -6.59 12.92
N TYR A 188 1.11 -6.56 13.39
CA TYR A 188 1.53 -7.31 14.60
C TYR A 188 0.79 -6.83 15.86
N LEU A 189 0.60 -5.54 16.02
CA LEU A 189 -0.14 -4.93 17.13
C LEU A 189 -1.67 -5.10 17.01
N GLU A 190 -2.15 -5.68 15.90
CA GLU A 190 -3.57 -5.83 15.59
C GLU A 190 -4.34 -4.49 15.57
N VAL A 191 -3.67 -3.41 15.19
CA VAL A 191 -4.28 -2.09 15.02
C VAL A 191 -5.07 -2.04 13.72
N MET A 192 -4.48 -2.58 12.65
CA MET A 192 -5.11 -2.70 11.33
C MET A 192 -4.44 -3.85 10.57
N ASP A 193 -5.21 -4.61 9.81
CA ASP A 193 -4.64 -5.64 8.94
C ASP A 193 -3.67 -5.03 7.91
N THR A 194 -2.56 -5.72 7.67
CA THR A 194 -1.51 -5.23 6.77
C THR A 194 -2.02 -5.00 5.34
N GLY A 195 -2.92 -5.85 4.84
CA GLY A 195 -3.52 -5.70 3.52
C GLY A 195 -4.45 -4.49 3.45
N GLN A 196 -5.24 -4.26 4.49
CA GLN A 196 -6.08 -3.06 4.61
C GLN A 196 -5.24 -1.79 4.63
N ALA A 197 -4.20 -1.72 5.47
CA ALA A 197 -3.32 -0.57 5.54
C ALA A 197 -2.59 -0.28 4.22
N LEU A 198 -2.16 -1.34 3.49
CA LEU A 198 -1.57 -1.20 2.16
C LEU A 198 -2.56 -0.60 1.17
N THR A 199 -3.78 -1.11 1.11
CA THR A 199 -4.82 -0.64 0.20
C THR A 199 -5.23 0.79 0.50
N ARG A 200 -5.36 1.12 1.79
CA ARG A 200 -5.81 2.44 2.25
C ARG A 200 -4.81 3.54 1.99
N PHE A 201 -3.54 3.30 2.25
CA PHE A 201 -2.53 4.37 2.29
C PHE A 201 -1.55 4.35 1.12
N PHE A 202 -1.43 3.24 0.37
CA PHE A 202 -0.39 3.09 -0.62
C PHE A 202 -0.91 2.79 -2.03
N GLN A 203 -0.30 3.45 -3.00
CA GLN A 203 -0.51 3.20 -4.44
C GLN A 203 0.72 2.57 -5.07
N ARG A 204 0.52 1.89 -6.19
CA ARG A 204 1.63 1.40 -7.01
C ARG A 204 2.29 2.55 -7.76
N ASP A 205 3.60 2.62 -7.68
CA ASP A 205 4.40 3.52 -8.50
C ASP A 205 4.35 3.02 -9.96
N SER A 206 3.77 3.83 -10.84
CA SER A 206 3.66 3.51 -12.27
C SER A 206 5.01 3.47 -13.00
N THR A 207 6.06 4.03 -12.39
CA THR A 207 7.38 4.16 -12.99
C THR A 207 8.34 3.03 -12.59
N LYS A 208 8.10 2.36 -11.44
CA LYS A 208 8.95 1.30 -10.90
C LYS A 208 8.13 0.10 -10.47
N ALA A 209 8.36 -1.04 -11.11
CA ALA A 209 7.69 -2.29 -10.74
C ALA A 209 7.93 -2.64 -9.25
N ASN A 210 6.86 -3.07 -8.56
CA ASN A 210 6.87 -3.44 -7.14
C ASN A 210 7.20 -2.31 -6.14
N ASN A 211 7.19 -1.06 -6.57
CA ASN A 211 7.31 0.07 -5.66
C ASN A 211 5.91 0.56 -5.23
N LEU A 212 5.74 0.73 -3.91
CA LEU A 212 4.53 1.29 -3.30
C LEU A 212 4.90 2.63 -2.67
N THR A 213 4.15 3.65 -3.00
CA THR A 213 4.26 5.01 -2.44
C THR A 213 2.97 5.39 -1.74
N LEU A 214 3.04 6.27 -0.75
CA LEU A 214 1.82 6.83 -0.14
C LEU A 214 1.01 7.57 -1.21
N TYR A 215 -0.32 7.48 -1.11
CA TYR A 215 -1.17 8.42 -1.83
C TYR A 215 -0.89 9.84 -1.35
N PRO A 216 -0.59 10.81 -2.21
CA PRO A 216 -0.23 12.17 -1.78
C PRO A 216 -1.31 12.85 -0.93
N ASN A 217 -2.58 12.56 -1.19
CA ASN A 217 -3.74 13.07 -0.47
C ASN A 217 -3.99 12.36 0.89
N MET A 218 -3.36 11.19 1.13
CA MET A 218 -3.51 10.40 2.34
C MET A 218 -2.33 10.54 3.31
N GLU A 219 -1.32 11.32 2.97
CA GLU A 219 -0.10 11.43 3.80
C GLU A 219 -0.40 11.91 5.22
N ASP A 220 -1.18 12.98 5.38
CA ASP A 220 -1.53 13.50 6.71
C ASP A 220 -2.35 12.49 7.53
N GLU A 221 -3.29 11.79 6.90
CA GLU A 221 -4.11 10.77 7.55
C GLU A 221 -3.26 9.58 7.98
N PHE A 222 -2.36 9.12 7.11
CA PHE A 222 -1.41 8.07 7.43
C PHE A 222 -0.60 8.39 8.67
N TRP A 223 -0.01 9.59 8.73
CA TRP A 223 0.80 9.99 9.88
C TRP A 223 -0.01 10.19 11.15
N MET A 224 -1.25 10.69 11.05
CA MET A 224 -2.16 10.76 12.19
C MET A 224 -2.57 9.37 12.69
N TRP A 225 -2.85 8.45 11.78
CA TRP A 225 -3.10 7.05 12.11
C TRP A 225 -1.88 6.40 12.77
N VAL A 226 -0.68 6.54 12.20
CA VAL A 226 0.55 6.02 12.81
C VAL A 226 0.75 6.58 14.21
N SER A 227 0.55 7.89 14.41
CA SER A 227 0.70 8.52 15.73
C SER A 227 -0.32 8.06 16.78
N SER A 228 -1.39 7.40 16.37
CA SER A 228 -2.39 6.86 17.31
C SER A 228 -1.91 5.58 18.02
N TRP A 229 -0.95 4.87 17.45
CA TRP A 229 -0.43 3.63 17.99
C TRP A 229 1.10 3.59 18.15
N ALA A 230 1.83 4.55 17.56
CA ALA A 230 3.28 4.64 17.64
C ALA A 230 3.72 6.03 18.15
N LEU A 231 4.60 6.05 19.13
CA LEU A 231 5.22 7.25 19.66
C LEU A 231 6.59 7.46 19.04
N PHE A 232 6.79 8.62 18.41
CA PHE A 232 8.08 9.03 17.85
C PHE A 232 8.57 10.28 18.57
N ILE A 233 9.66 10.18 19.28
CA ILE A 233 10.36 11.31 19.91
C ILE A 233 11.87 11.14 19.75
N THR A 234 12.56 12.25 19.65
CA THR A 234 14.04 12.30 19.65
C THR A 234 14.60 12.86 20.96
N LYS A 235 13.79 13.64 21.68
CA LYS A 235 14.13 14.24 22.96
C LYS A 235 12.86 14.51 23.77
N PRO A 236 12.95 14.70 25.10
CA PRO A 236 11.80 14.88 25.96
C PRO A 236 10.84 16.00 25.59
N SER A 237 11.38 17.14 25.12
CA SER A 237 10.57 18.30 24.73
C SER A 237 9.72 18.07 23.47
N ASP A 238 9.98 17.01 22.69
CA ASP A 238 9.12 16.63 21.57
C ASP A 238 7.75 16.17 22.05
N LEU A 239 7.68 15.54 23.23
CA LEU A 239 6.44 15.10 23.86
C LEU A 239 5.73 16.22 24.61
N ASN A 240 6.47 16.95 25.41
CA ASN A 240 5.95 18.08 26.16
C ASN A 240 7.03 19.18 26.28
N PRO A 241 6.78 20.40 25.78
CA PRO A 241 7.77 21.51 25.81
C PRO A 241 8.30 21.88 27.19
N VAL A 242 7.61 21.48 28.27
CA VAL A 242 8.04 21.71 29.65
C VAL A 242 9.12 20.73 30.10
N TYR A 243 9.32 19.63 29.41
CA TYR A 243 10.33 18.64 29.79
C TYR A 243 11.74 19.09 29.44
N SER A 244 12.69 18.82 30.35
CA SER A 244 14.10 19.19 30.16
C SER A 244 14.74 18.27 29.10
N ASP A 245 15.46 18.88 28.17
CA ASP A 245 16.28 18.19 27.17
C ASP A 245 17.74 18.01 27.63
N GLU A 246 18.04 18.25 28.89
CA GLU A 246 19.39 18.10 29.43
C GLU A 246 19.97 16.73 29.17
N GLY A 247 21.11 16.66 28.47
CA GLY A 247 21.79 15.44 28.02
C GLY A 247 21.22 14.86 26.70
N TYR A 248 20.13 15.38 26.16
CA TYR A 248 19.52 14.93 24.89
C TYR A 248 19.82 15.89 23.73
N ASP A 249 20.24 17.12 23.99
CA ASP A 249 20.72 18.02 22.95
C ASP A 249 22.11 17.58 22.52
N LEU A 250 22.16 16.84 21.41
CA LEU A 250 23.38 16.25 20.90
C LEU A 250 24.25 17.29 20.18
N PRO A 251 25.58 17.21 20.32
CA PRO A 251 26.50 18.06 19.58
C PRO A 251 26.43 17.79 18.07
N PRO A 252 27.08 18.63 17.23
CA PRO A 252 27.11 18.41 15.79
C PRO A 252 27.66 17.04 15.41
N LEU A 253 27.03 16.43 14.39
CA LEU A 253 27.50 15.19 13.74
C LEU A 253 28.18 15.56 12.42
N ASP A 254 29.49 15.26 12.31
CA ASP A 254 30.29 15.48 11.11
C ASP A 254 30.55 14.14 10.41
N VAL A 255 30.02 13.98 9.19
CA VAL A 255 30.17 12.74 8.38
C VAL A 255 31.10 13.00 7.21
N ARG A 256 32.27 12.36 7.25
CA ARG A 256 33.33 12.52 6.25
C ARG A 256 33.42 11.29 5.36
N TRP A 257 33.43 11.51 4.04
CA TRP A 257 33.47 10.46 3.06
C TRP A 257 34.85 10.43 2.39
N HIS A 258 35.57 9.31 2.58
CA HIS A 258 36.90 9.08 2.03
C HIS A 258 36.83 8.16 0.80
N GLU A 259 36.83 8.75 -0.39
CA GLU A 259 36.78 8.00 -1.64
C GLU A 259 38.16 7.56 -2.05
N LEU A 260 38.35 6.26 -2.25
CA LEU A 260 39.60 5.67 -2.77
C LEU A 260 39.43 5.33 -4.26
N PRO A 261 40.39 5.72 -5.12
CA PRO A 261 40.30 5.43 -6.53
C PRO A 261 40.45 3.94 -6.83
N VAL A 262 39.77 3.45 -7.87
CA VAL A 262 39.98 2.07 -8.37
C VAL A 262 41.16 2.05 -9.32
N HIS A 263 42.13 1.16 -9.06
CA HIS A 263 43.25 0.96 -10.00
C HIS A 263 42.84 -0.09 -11.03
N TYR A 264 42.70 0.36 -12.28
CA TYR A 264 42.44 -0.50 -13.43
C TYR A 264 43.77 -1.13 -13.86
N GLY A 265 43.98 -2.42 -13.66
CA GLY A 265 45.12 -3.08 -14.23
C GLY A 265 45.61 -4.39 -13.64
N ASP A 266 45.24 -4.82 -12.48
CA ASP A 266 45.84 -5.97 -11.79
C ASP A 266 44.91 -7.14 -11.40
N THR A 267 43.66 -7.16 -11.88
CA THR A 267 42.73 -8.26 -11.59
C THR A 267 42.39 -9.06 -12.83
N ALA A 268 42.95 -10.24 -12.95
CA ALA A 268 42.44 -11.31 -13.80
C ALA A 268 41.30 -12.02 -13.07
N ASP A 269 40.23 -12.34 -13.80
CA ASP A 269 39.13 -13.14 -13.28
C ASP A 269 39.59 -14.58 -12.99
N ARG A 270 38.73 -15.45 -12.42
CA ARG A 270 39.03 -16.86 -12.13
C ARG A 270 39.47 -17.67 -13.36
N ASP A 271 39.20 -17.16 -14.55
CA ASP A 271 39.51 -17.78 -15.85
C ASP A 271 40.73 -17.09 -16.52
N GLY A 272 41.40 -16.13 -15.85
CA GLY A 272 42.64 -15.49 -16.32
C GLY A 272 42.45 -14.39 -17.35
N GLN A 273 41.21 -13.87 -17.57
CA GLN A 273 40.95 -12.72 -18.45
C GLN A 273 41.12 -11.40 -17.68
N MET A 274 41.90 -10.48 -18.25
CA MET A 274 42.00 -9.11 -17.72
C MET A 274 40.69 -8.36 -17.91
N GLN A 275 40.03 -7.95 -16.82
CA GLN A 275 38.87 -7.06 -16.89
C GLN A 275 39.32 -5.62 -17.10
N LEU A 276 38.92 -5.04 -18.24
CA LEU A 276 39.20 -3.65 -18.61
C LEU A 276 38.37 -2.63 -17.81
N PHE A 277 37.25 -3.06 -17.21
CA PHE A 277 36.38 -2.23 -16.38
C PHE A 277 35.85 -3.08 -15.20
N GLN A 278 35.99 -2.60 -13.96
CA GLN A 278 35.23 -3.13 -12.84
C GLN A 278 33.80 -2.53 -12.88
N GLU A 279 32.81 -3.41 -12.95
CA GLU A 279 31.42 -3.02 -12.91
C GLU A 279 31.07 -2.37 -11.56
N ALA A 280 30.13 -1.42 -11.57
CA ALA A 280 29.61 -0.82 -10.34
C ALA A 280 28.97 -1.89 -9.45
N ALA A 281 29.15 -1.79 -8.14
CA ALA A 281 28.57 -2.73 -7.19
C ALA A 281 27.06 -2.49 -7.07
N GLU A 282 26.26 -3.28 -7.78
CA GLU A 282 24.79 -3.14 -7.83
C GLU A 282 24.05 -4.01 -6.80
N GLY A 283 24.73 -4.91 -6.09
CA GLY A 283 24.14 -5.81 -5.13
C GLY A 283 25.06 -6.15 -3.95
N LEU A 284 24.49 -6.86 -2.94
CA LEU A 284 25.21 -7.25 -1.71
C LEU A 284 26.44 -8.15 -1.96
N LYS A 285 26.38 -9.02 -2.98
CA LYS A 285 27.49 -9.93 -3.32
C LYS A 285 28.64 -9.18 -3.99
N GLU A 286 28.33 -8.26 -4.88
CA GLU A 286 29.27 -7.40 -5.60
C GLU A 286 29.95 -6.43 -4.62
N ALA A 287 29.21 -5.82 -3.72
CA ALA A 287 29.74 -4.98 -2.64
C ALA A 287 30.75 -5.75 -1.76
N ALA A 288 30.42 -7.00 -1.40
CA ALA A 288 31.31 -7.85 -0.60
C ALA A 288 32.61 -8.27 -1.37
N ALA A 289 32.52 -8.41 -2.70
CA ALA A 289 33.70 -8.70 -3.53
C ALA A 289 34.65 -7.50 -3.58
N VAL A 290 34.13 -6.31 -3.87
CA VAL A 290 34.89 -5.03 -3.89
C VAL A 290 35.56 -4.77 -2.54
N LYS A 291 34.84 -5.01 -1.43
CA LYS A 291 35.44 -4.91 -0.09
C LYS A 291 36.65 -5.81 0.09
N ARG A 292 36.59 -7.08 -0.34
CA ARG A 292 37.71 -8.04 -0.18
C ARG A 292 38.94 -7.62 -0.99
N GLU A 293 38.77 -7.08 -2.19
CA GLU A 293 39.86 -6.68 -3.07
C GLU A 293 40.57 -5.40 -2.60
N SER A 294 39.88 -4.55 -1.86
CA SER A 294 40.35 -3.23 -1.44
C SER A 294 40.79 -3.14 0.02
N ILE A 295 40.82 -4.26 0.78
CA ILE A 295 41.02 -4.30 2.24
C ILE A 295 42.30 -3.56 2.68
N ASP A 296 43.46 -3.88 2.09
CA ASP A 296 44.72 -3.31 2.54
C ASP A 296 44.80 -1.80 2.33
N ARG A 297 44.19 -1.31 1.24
CA ARG A 297 44.14 0.13 0.94
C ARG A 297 43.20 0.89 1.91
N ARG A 298 42.06 0.31 2.23
CA ARG A 298 41.12 0.89 3.20
C ARG A 298 41.74 0.89 4.61
N ALA A 299 42.42 -0.20 5.00
CA ALA A 299 43.13 -0.28 6.28
C ALA A 299 44.25 0.77 6.39
N THR A 300 44.95 1.04 5.28
CA THR A 300 45.99 2.07 5.24
C THR A 300 45.37 3.48 5.42
N GLU A 301 44.24 3.75 4.76
CA GLU A 301 43.53 5.01 4.95
C GLU A 301 42.96 5.16 6.36
N MET A 302 42.41 4.09 6.95
CA MET A 302 41.99 4.07 8.35
C MET A 302 43.12 4.43 9.30
N LYS A 303 44.30 3.86 9.08
CA LYS A 303 45.51 4.18 9.86
C LYS A 303 45.86 5.67 9.74
N ARG A 304 45.88 6.22 8.52
CA ARG A 304 46.12 7.66 8.30
C ARG A 304 45.18 8.55 9.10
N ILE A 305 43.88 8.23 9.11
CA ILE A 305 42.88 8.99 9.85
C ILE A 305 43.13 8.89 11.37
N VAL A 306 43.46 7.72 11.89
CA VAL A 306 43.79 7.53 13.31
C VAL A 306 45.05 8.32 13.71
N GLU A 307 46.08 8.34 12.86
CA GLU A 307 47.34 9.04 13.12
C GLU A 307 47.20 10.57 13.09
N GLU A 308 46.17 11.11 12.45
CA GLU A 308 45.85 12.54 12.47
C GLU A 308 45.35 13.05 13.84
N SER A 309 44.82 12.15 14.68
CA SER A 309 44.31 12.48 16.01
C SER A 309 44.69 11.41 17.05
N PRO A 310 45.97 11.25 17.37
CA PRO A 310 46.48 10.11 18.15
C PRO A 310 46.02 10.09 19.61
N ASP A 311 45.43 11.17 20.10
CA ASP A 311 44.92 11.28 21.46
C ASP A 311 43.44 10.87 21.58
N ASP A 312 42.71 10.84 20.48
CA ASP A 312 41.32 10.48 20.47
C ASP A 312 41.08 8.97 20.68
N HIS A 313 39.88 8.64 21.17
CA HIS A 313 39.39 7.28 21.20
C HIS A 313 38.66 6.97 19.90
N PHE A 314 38.99 5.87 19.24
CA PHE A 314 38.37 5.49 17.96
C PHE A 314 37.65 4.16 18.06
N LEU A 315 36.43 4.13 17.56
CA LEU A 315 35.62 2.95 17.30
C LEU A 315 35.70 2.60 15.82
N LEU A 316 36.32 1.44 15.55
CA LEU A 316 36.65 0.97 14.19
C LEU A 316 35.68 -0.11 13.75
N TRP A 317 34.86 0.18 12.76
CA TRP A 317 33.84 -0.74 12.25
C TRP A 317 34.36 -1.56 11.07
N HIS A 318 34.13 -2.88 11.12
CA HIS A 318 34.41 -3.80 10.02
C HIS A 318 33.32 -4.85 9.87
N ASP A 319 33.18 -5.46 8.67
CA ASP A 319 32.18 -6.48 8.37
C ASP A 319 32.82 -7.87 8.19
N LEU A 320 33.97 -7.93 7.53
CA LEU A 320 34.66 -9.17 7.18
C LEU A 320 35.78 -9.52 8.19
N GLU A 321 36.03 -10.81 8.35
CA GLU A 321 37.12 -11.28 9.21
C GLU A 321 38.50 -10.87 8.70
N ASN A 322 38.67 -10.85 7.37
CA ASN A 322 39.91 -10.38 6.75
C ASN A 322 40.16 -8.88 6.99
N GLU A 323 39.07 -8.08 7.08
CA GLU A 323 39.18 -6.67 7.44
C GLU A 323 39.74 -6.50 8.86
N ARG A 324 39.24 -7.30 9.83
CA ARG A 324 39.76 -7.33 11.19
C ARG A 324 41.25 -7.59 11.23
N HIS A 325 41.72 -8.60 10.47
CA HIS A 325 43.14 -8.92 10.39
C HIS A 325 43.96 -7.80 9.76
N ALA A 326 43.44 -7.12 8.73
CA ALA A 326 44.13 -6.01 8.09
C ALA A 326 44.23 -4.81 9.03
N ILE A 327 43.16 -4.47 9.78
CA ILE A 327 43.17 -3.42 10.81
C ILE A 327 44.29 -3.72 11.82
N LYS A 328 44.34 -4.96 12.35
CA LYS A 328 45.34 -5.37 13.35
C LYS A 328 46.76 -5.33 12.81
N LYS A 329 46.97 -5.59 11.51
CA LYS A 329 48.25 -5.47 10.84
C LYS A 329 48.77 -4.04 10.78
N VAL A 330 47.89 -3.07 10.50
CA VAL A 330 48.26 -1.65 10.33
C VAL A 330 48.22 -0.85 11.65
N LEU A 331 47.37 -1.28 12.61
CA LEU A 331 47.20 -0.72 13.95
C LEU A 331 47.40 -1.83 15.00
N PRO A 332 48.65 -2.17 15.37
CA PRO A 332 48.96 -3.32 16.27
C PRO A 332 48.35 -3.19 17.67
N ASP A 333 48.20 -1.97 18.16
CA ASP A 333 47.67 -1.66 19.50
C ASP A 333 46.14 -1.73 19.58
N VAL A 334 45.44 -2.04 18.47
CA VAL A 334 43.98 -2.13 18.46
C VAL A 334 43.48 -3.32 19.28
N VAL A 335 42.53 -3.08 20.15
CA VAL A 335 41.77 -4.13 20.83
C VAL A 335 40.57 -4.51 19.97
N ASP A 336 40.45 -5.80 19.65
CA ASP A 336 39.40 -6.30 18.77
C ASP A 336 38.51 -7.32 19.47
N ILE A 337 37.24 -7.43 19.02
CA ILE A 337 36.33 -8.51 19.39
C ILE A 337 35.80 -9.24 18.16
N TYR A 338 35.55 -10.55 18.29
CA TYR A 338 35.05 -11.42 17.21
C TYR A 338 34.15 -12.54 17.74
N GLY A 339 33.35 -13.14 16.87
CA GLY A 339 32.27 -14.04 17.26
C GLY A 339 32.63 -15.29 18.02
N SER A 340 33.80 -15.88 17.74
CA SER A 340 34.31 -17.09 18.43
C SER A 340 35.12 -16.79 19.71
N MET A 341 35.22 -15.53 20.11
CA MET A 341 35.92 -15.14 21.36
C MET A 341 35.09 -15.58 22.56
N ASP A 342 35.82 -15.95 23.65
CA ASP A 342 35.20 -16.20 24.95
C ASP A 342 34.33 -15.01 25.38
N TYR A 343 33.15 -15.33 25.95
CA TYR A 343 32.15 -14.36 26.26
C TYR A 343 32.60 -13.33 27.31
N ASP A 344 33.26 -13.81 28.40
CA ASP A 344 33.68 -12.96 29.51
C ASP A 344 34.82 -12.02 29.07
N LEU A 345 35.74 -12.55 28.25
CA LEU A 345 36.83 -11.74 27.69
C LEU A 345 36.29 -10.67 26.71
N ARG A 346 35.28 -11.01 25.92
CA ARG A 346 34.62 -10.06 25.02
C ARG A 346 33.97 -8.94 25.81
N GLU A 347 33.23 -9.28 26.83
CA GLU A 347 32.58 -8.34 27.72
C GLU A 347 33.58 -7.41 28.42
N GLN A 348 34.66 -7.96 28.95
CA GLN A 348 35.72 -7.19 29.59
C GLN A 348 36.33 -6.16 28.63
N ARG A 349 36.57 -6.51 27.37
CA ARG A 349 37.12 -5.60 26.36
C ARG A 349 36.15 -4.46 26.01
N VAL A 350 34.87 -4.75 25.95
CA VAL A 350 33.81 -3.73 25.76
C VAL A 350 33.75 -2.77 26.94
N ILE A 351 33.82 -3.29 28.17
CA ILE A 351 33.82 -2.49 29.40
C ILE A 351 35.08 -1.62 29.47
N ASP A 352 36.25 -2.15 29.13
CA ASP A 352 37.49 -1.39 29.13
C ASP A 352 37.48 -0.23 28.15
N PHE A 353 36.92 -0.41 26.94
CA PHE A 353 36.72 0.66 25.97
C PHE A 353 35.69 1.68 26.46
N SER A 354 34.55 1.22 27.00
CA SER A 354 33.50 2.07 27.56
C SER A 354 33.97 2.96 28.69
N ASN A 355 34.99 2.50 29.45
CA ASN A 355 35.60 3.25 30.55
C ASN A 355 36.87 4.03 30.14
N GLY A 356 37.16 4.14 28.84
CA GLY A 356 38.31 4.91 28.33
C GLY A 356 39.67 4.29 28.60
N ARG A 357 39.74 3.02 29.01
CA ARG A 357 41.01 2.33 29.24
C ARG A 357 41.73 1.90 27.96
N THR A 358 40.99 1.85 26.87
CA THR A 358 41.49 1.45 25.54
C THR A 358 41.17 2.59 24.56
N LYS A 359 42.15 3.02 23.76
CA LYS A 359 41.97 4.11 22.75
C LYS A 359 41.43 3.60 21.42
N LEU A 360 41.85 2.42 20.96
CA LEU A 360 41.45 1.86 19.66
C LEU A 360 40.69 0.56 19.86
N PHE A 361 39.41 0.55 19.39
CA PHE A 361 38.55 -0.62 19.54
C PHE A 361 37.92 -1.01 18.20
N ALA A 362 38.18 -2.25 17.74
CA ALA A 362 37.66 -2.76 16.47
C ALA A 362 36.58 -3.85 16.69
N THR A 363 35.46 -3.70 16.01
CA THR A 363 34.33 -4.62 16.14
C THR A 363 33.45 -4.68 14.90
N LYS A 364 32.67 -5.73 14.78
CA LYS A 364 31.56 -5.81 13.78
C LYS A 364 30.32 -5.09 14.30
N LYS A 365 29.56 -4.48 13.39
CA LYS A 365 28.27 -3.87 13.69
C LYS A 365 27.34 -4.82 14.45
N SER A 366 27.32 -6.10 14.10
CA SER A 366 26.47 -7.14 14.71
C SER A 366 26.94 -7.64 16.11
N LEU A 367 28.18 -7.41 16.50
CA LEU A 367 28.73 -7.96 17.76
C LEU A 367 28.70 -7.01 18.96
N SER A 368 28.78 -5.71 18.70
CA SER A 368 28.70 -4.66 19.73
C SER A 368 27.35 -3.92 19.66
N GLY A 369 26.36 -4.61 19.13
CA GLY A 369 25.09 -4.05 18.73
C GLY A 369 24.19 -3.55 19.86
N SER A 370 24.45 -3.84 21.16
CA SER A 370 23.50 -3.46 22.19
C SER A 370 24.20 -3.27 23.54
N GLY A 371 23.73 -2.34 24.36
CA GLY A 371 24.13 -2.14 25.73
C GLY A 371 25.46 -1.37 25.94
N CYS A 372 26.18 -0.99 24.88
CA CYS A 372 27.48 -0.38 25.03
C CYS A 372 27.40 1.14 25.05
N ASN A 373 27.89 1.76 26.14
CA ASN A 373 27.89 3.21 26.34
C ASN A 373 29.29 3.79 26.01
N PHE A 374 29.61 3.89 24.70
CA PHE A 374 30.92 4.37 24.27
C PHE A 374 31.06 5.89 24.27
N GLN A 375 29.94 6.64 24.23
CA GLN A 375 29.88 8.09 24.07
C GLN A 375 30.60 8.89 25.17
N ARG A 376 30.88 8.28 26.29
CA ARG A 376 31.57 8.99 27.39
C ARG A 376 33.02 9.37 27.07
N TYR A 377 33.68 8.55 26.26
CA TYR A 377 35.09 8.69 25.92
C TYR A 377 35.34 8.70 24.42
N CYS A 378 34.43 8.15 23.62
CA CYS A 378 34.58 8.03 22.18
C CYS A 378 33.62 8.96 21.44
N HIS A 379 34.17 9.80 20.56
CA HIS A 379 33.44 10.66 19.65
C HIS A 379 33.95 10.52 18.19
N ARG A 380 34.80 9.51 17.93
CA ARG A 380 35.38 9.22 16.60
C ARG A 380 35.04 7.82 16.16
N GLU A 381 34.38 7.70 15.02
CA GLU A 381 34.05 6.40 14.41
C GLU A 381 34.61 6.32 13.00
N ILE A 382 35.19 5.15 12.64
CA ILE A 382 35.67 4.90 11.28
C ILE A 382 35.04 3.63 10.75
N PHE A 383 34.34 3.73 9.62
CA PHE A 383 33.81 2.60 8.86
C PHE A 383 34.80 2.20 7.78
N LEU A 384 35.33 0.98 7.83
CA LEU A 384 36.32 0.46 6.85
C LEU A 384 35.68 0.23 5.47
N GLY A 385 34.36 0.20 5.38
CA GLY A 385 33.61 0.05 4.15
C GLY A 385 32.13 0.32 4.32
N ILE A 386 31.42 0.37 3.21
CA ILE A 386 29.97 0.59 3.14
C ILE A 386 29.25 -0.62 2.56
N ASP A 387 27.97 -0.76 2.89
CA ASP A 387 27.05 -1.72 2.33
C ASP A 387 25.62 -1.14 2.24
N TYR A 388 24.67 -1.93 1.77
CA TYR A 388 23.27 -1.51 1.67
C TYR A 388 22.46 -1.61 2.97
N GLU A 389 23.09 -2.11 4.07
CA GLU A 389 22.43 -2.37 5.36
C GLU A 389 22.35 -1.08 6.21
N PHE A 390 21.42 -0.20 5.85
CA PHE A 390 21.24 1.09 6.52
C PHE A 390 20.95 0.96 8.03
N ASN A 391 20.20 -0.07 8.44
CA ASN A 391 19.85 -0.25 9.84
C ASN A 391 21.08 -0.49 10.72
N ASP A 392 21.97 -1.38 10.29
CA ASP A 392 23.21 -1.68 11.02
C ASP A 392 24.15 -0.47 11.03
N PHE A 393 24.18 0.27 9.93
CA PHE A 393 24.94 1.49 9.82
C PHE A 393 24.45 2.55 10.82
N ILE A 394 23.14 2.87 10.85
CA ILE A 394 22.62 3.90 11.75
C ILE A 394 22.70 3.49 13.22
N GLN A 395 22.53 2.21 13.53
CA GLN A 395 22.75 1.70 14.89
C GLN A 395 24.21 1.84 15.32
N ALA A 396 25.16 1.58 14.43
CA ALA A 396 26.57 1.78 14.68
C ALA A 396 26.87 3.27 14.99
N VAL A 397 26.43 4.19 14.15
CA VAL A 397 26.56 5.64 14.35
C VAL A 397 26.06 6.09 15.74
N HIS A 398 24.95 5.52 16.18
CA HIS A 398 24.38 5.87 17.50
C HIS A 398 25.02 5.15 18.69
N ARG A 399 26.20 4.52 18.52
CA ARG A 399 27.01 4.06 19.66
C ARG A 399 27.78 5.20 20.32
N CYS A 400 28.22 6.15 19.54
CA CYS A 400 28.87 7.37 20.03
C CYS A 400 27.94 8.59 19.97
N TYR A 401 27.02 8.67 18.99
CA TYR A 401 26.08 9.78 18.84
C TYR A 401 24.76 9.49 19.56
N ARG A 402 24.75 9.66 20.88
CA ARG A 402 23.61 9.35 21.76
C ARG A 402 23.61 10.18 23.04
N PHE A 403 22.57 10.01 23.86
CA PHE A 403 22.40 10.69 25.16
C PHE A 403 23.69 10.80 25.96
N LEU A 404 23.96 11.97 26.53
CA LEU A 404 25.17 12.34 27.27
C LEU A 404 26.45 12.48 26.42
N GLN A 405 26.39 12.49 25.11
CA GLN A 405 27.54 12.89 24.30
C GLN A 405 27.74 14.41 24.40
N SER A 406 28.93 14.84 24.79
CA SER A 406 29.29 16.26 24.96
C SER A 406 30.19 16.81 23.87
N GLU A 407 30.89 15.91 23.13
CA GLU A 407 31.84 16.30 22.10
C GLU A 407 31.23 16.13 20.69
N PRO A 408 31.61 16.99 19.72
CA PRO A 408 31.23 16.80 18.33
C PRO A 408 31.65 15.42 17.82
N VAL A 409 30.69 14.64 17.29
CA VAL A 409 30.95 13.30 16.79
C VAL A 409 31.40 13.37 15.34
N VAL A 410 32.53 12.75 15.03
CA VAL A 410 33.06 12.65 13.67
C VAL A 410 33.02 11.20 13.21
N ILE A 411 32.41 10.99 12.06
CA ILE A 411 32.29 9.68 11.41
C ILE A 411 33.02 9.71 10.07
N ASP A 412 34.09 8.95 10.00
CA ASP A 412 34.88 8.78 8.80
C ASP A 412 34.45 7.49 8.06
N ILE A 413 34.01 7.60 6.80
CA ILE A 413 33.51 6.47 6.02
C ILE A 413 34.40 6.28 4.80
N ILE A 414 35.09 5.13 4.74
CA ILE A 414 36.00 4.80 3.66
C ILE A 414 35.27 3.93 2.63
N TYR A 415 35.29 4.34 1.36
CA TYR A 415 34.65 3.61 0.27
C TYR A 415 35.45 3.71 -1.03
N MET A 416 35.18 2.80 -1.96
CA MET A 416 35.82 2.79 -3.27
C MET A 416 35.00 3.56 -4.30
N GLU A 417 35.64 4.09 -5.33
CA GLU A 417 34.98 4.83 -6.43
C GLU A 417 33.82 4.06 -7.07
N ASN A 418 33.93 2.74 -7.24
CA ASN A 418 32.86 1.88 -7.77
C ASN A 418 31.73 1.55 -6.78
N GLU A 419 31.80 2.08 -5.55
CA GLU A 419 30.73 1.99 -4.52
C GLU A 419 29.92 3.29 -4.40
N ARG A 420 30.08 4.26 -5.30
CA ARG A 420 29.31 5.53 -5.26
C ARG A 420 27.81 5.32 -5.19
N GLN A 421 27.28 4.29 -5.87
CA GLN A 421 25.84 3.99 -5.84
C GLN A 421 25.38 3.49 -4.45
N ILE A 422 26.23 2.77 -3.72
CA ILE A 422 25.94 2.35 -2.33
C ILE A 422 25.86 3.59 -1.43
N LYS A 423 26.82 4.51 -1.57
CA LYS A 423 26.83 5.78 -0.85
C LYS A 423 25.55 6.59 -1.10
N GLU A 424 25.16 6.77 -2.38
CA GLU A 424 23.95 7.50 -2.76
C GLU A 424 22.70 6.85 -2.16
N THR A 425 22.61 5.53 -2.20
CA THR A 425 21.52 4.78 -1.58
C THR A 425 21.46 4.97 -0.07
N LEU A 426 22.61 4.94 0.63
CA LEU A 426 22.66 5.19 2.07
C LEU A 426 22.23 6.60 2.42
N LEU A 427 22.68 7.61 1.66
CA LEU A 427 22.28 9.00 1.86
C LEU A 427 20.79 9.22 1.61
N GLU A 428 20.21 8.60 0.58
CA GLU A 428 18.76 8.64 0.33
C GLU A 428 17.96 8.03 1.48
N LYS A 429 18.37 6.85 1.95
CA LYS A 429 17.72 6.19 3.10
C LYS A 429 17.82 7.04 4.37
N TRP A 430 18.95 7.67 4.62
CA TRP A 430 19.15 8.56 5.77
C TRP A 430 18.25 9.81 5.69
N LYS A 431 18.17 10.41 4.52
CA LYS A 431 17.25 11.54 4.27
C LYS A 431 15.79 11.15 4.52
N ASN A 432 15.37 9.98 4.01
CA ASN A 432 14.00 9.49 4.20
C ASN A 432 13.69 9.19 5.67
N HIS A 433 14.64 8.60 6.40
CA HIS A 433 14.53 8.35 7.84
C HIS A 433 14.34 9.67 8.62
N ASN A 434 15.19 10.66 8.36
CA ASN A 434 15.10 11.97 9.01
C ASN A 434 13.79 12.70 8.69
N HIS A 435 13.32 12.60 7.44
CA HIS A 435 12.03 13.17 7.04
C HIS A 435 10.85 12.53 7.79
N MET A 436 10.84 11.22 7.88
CA MET A 436 9.83 10.47 8.65
C MET A 436 9.81 10.91 10.12
N VAL A 437 10.96 10.94 10.75
CA VAL A 437 11.09 11.34 12.17
C VAL A 437 10.59 12.77 12.36
N ALA A 438 10.98 13.70 11.49
CA ALA A 438 10.56 15.10 11.57
C ALA A 438 9.03 15.26 11.44
N LYS A 439 8.40 14.56 10.51
CA LYS A 439 6.93 14.56 10.33
C LYS A 439 6.20 14.03 11.57
N MET A 440 6.69 12.95 12.15
CA MET A 440 6.07 12.37 13.34
C MET A 440 6.22 13.27 14.57
N ILE A 441 7.38 13.91 14.73
CA ILE A 441 7.59 14.89 15.81
C ILE A 441 6.64 16.09 15.64
N GLU A 442 6.46 16.61 14.43
CA GLU A 442 5.50 17.68 14.15
C GLU A 442 4.08 17.29 14.62
N ILE A 443 3.64 16.06 14.33
CA ILE A 443 2.33 15.57 14.72
C ILE A 443 2.23 15.39 16.23
N VAL A 444 3.25 14.83 16.88
CA VAL A 444 3.28 14.67 18.33
C VAL A 444 3.25 16.03 19.03
N LYS A 445 4.02 17.01 18.57
CA LYS A 445 4.01 18.38 19.12
C LYS A 445 2.67 19.07 18.94
N LYS A 446 1.98 18.83 17.82
CA LYS A 446 0.71 19.49 17.51
C LYS A 446 -0.49 18.89 18.24
N TYR A 447 -0.54 17.56 18.39
CA TYR A 447 -1.72 16.83 18.89
C TYR A 447 -1.48 16.13 20.23
N GLY A 448 -0.23 16.02 20.66
CA GLY A 448 0.15 15.24 21.84
C GLY A 448 -0.19 13.75 21.69
N LEU A 449 -0.38 13.08 22.81
CA LEU A 449 -0.81 11.68 22.87
C LEU A 449 -2.33 11.52 22.84
N ASN A 450 -3.12 12.62 22.82
CA ASN A 450 -4.58 12.57 22.88
C ASN A 450 -5.19 12.20 21.51
N SER A 451 -5.95 11.12 21.47
CA SER A 451 -6.66 10.66 20.28
C SER A 451 -7.84 11.57 19.88
N GLU A 452 -8.51 12.25 20.84
CA GLU A 452 -9.67 13.10 20.55
C GLU A 452 -9.32 14.29 19.65
N ASN A 453 -8.18 14.94 19.90
CA ASN A 453 -7.70 16.05 19.06
C ASN A 453 -7.40 15.61 17.62
N LYS A 454 -6.99 14.35 17.44
CA LYS A 454 -6.70 13.76 16.11
C LYS A 454 -7.99 13.46 15.34
N THR A 455 -8.97 12.89 16.04
CA THR A 455 -10.30 12.59 15.48
C THR A 455 -10.99 13.85 14.98
N GLN A 456 -11.06 14.92 15.78
CA GLN A 456 -11.69 16.18 15.37
C GLN A 456 -11.12 16.80 14.10
N ARG A 457 -9.83 16.62 13.82
CA ARG A 457 -9.25 17.10 12.56
C ARG A 457 -9.63 16.22 11.37
N LEU A 458 -9.74 14.92 11.56
CA LEU A 458 -10.15 14.01 10.48
C LEU A 458 -11.62 14.22 10.11
N GLU A 459 -12.49 14.50 11.09
CA GLU A 459 -13.91 14.84 10.87
C GLU A 459 -14.11 16.02 9.91
N ARG A 460 -13.18 16.97 9.87
CA ARG A 460 -13.24 18.13 8.96
C ARG A 460 -13.08 17.76 7.49
N LYS A 461 -12.66 16.54 7.18
CA LYS A 461 -12.52 16.04 5.80
C LYS A 461 -13.78 15.31 5.31
N MET A 462 -14.88 15.34 6.07
CA MET A 462 -16.16 14.77 5.65
C MET A 462 -17.00 15.79 4.89
N GLY A 463 -17.64 15.33 3.80
CA GLY A 463 -18.52 16.14 2.98
C GLY A 463 -17.75 17.06 2.02
N VAL A 464 -18.51 17.80 1.23
CA VAL A 464 -18.01 18.77 0.27
C VAL A 464 -18.50 20.17 0.69
N GLU A 465 -17.57 21.12 0.75
CA GLU A 465 -17.89 22.50 1.12
C GLU A 465 -18.67 23.23 0.00
N GLY A 466 -19.48 24.19 0.38
CA GLY A 466 -20.30 25.01 -0.53
C GLY A 466 -21.75 24.52 -0.66
N SER A 467 -22.62 25.41 -1.13
CA SER A 467 -24.01 25.07 -1.42
C SER A 467 -24.10 24.14 -2.63
N ARG A 468 -25.18 23.36 -2.75
CA ARG A 468 -25.40 22.48 -3.91
C ARG A 468 -25.38 23.27 -5.22
N GLU A 469 -25.93 24.48 -5.24
CA GLU A 469 -25.96 25.33 -6.43
C GLU A 469 -24.56 25.72 -6.91
N GLU A 470 -23.66 26.04 -5.98
CA GLU A 470 -22.23 26.36 -6.28
C GLU A 470 -21.47 25.15 -6.79
N ARG A 471 -21.87 23.95 -6.43
CA ARG A 471 -21.24 22.66 -6.79
C ARG A 471 -21.85 22.02 -8.02
N THR A 472 -22.92 22.62 -8.60
CA THR A 472 -23.65 22.08 -9.75
C THR A 472 -23.32 22.85 -11.03
N VAL A 473 -22.93 22.10 -12.07
CA VAL A 473 -22.78 22.66 -13.44
C VAL A 473 -23.85 22.06 -14.33
N ARG A 474 -24.60 22.95 -15.03
CA ARG A 474 -25.69 22.57 -15.92
C ARG A 474 -25.43 23.07 -17.32
N GLY A 475 -25.73 22.24 -18.32
CA GLY A 475 -25.93 22.57 -19.71
C GLY A 475 -27.42 22.40 -20.09
N ASN A 476 -27.73 22.44 -21.38
CA ASN A 476 -29.09 22.15 -21.89
C ASN A 476 -29.42 20.66 -21.73
N HIS A 477 -28.41 19.78 -21.86
CA HIS A 477 -28.56 18.32 -21.91
C HIS A 477 -27.80 17.59 -20.80
N TYR A 478 -27.26 18.31 -19.78
CA TYR A 478 -26.58 17.64 -18.68
C TYR A 478 -26.69 18.40 -17.36
N GLU A 479 -26.58 17.65 -16.27
CA GLU A 479 -26.36 18.17 -14.92
C GLU A 479 -25.20 17.34 -14.28
N ALA A 480 -24.13 18.01 -13.87
CA ALA A 480 -23.01 17.43 -13.15
C ALA A 480 -22.88 18.08 -11.78
N VAL A 481 -22.77 17.26 -10.73
CA VAL A 481 -22.69 17.75 -9.35
C VAL A 481 -21.37 17.29 -8.74
N TYR A 482 -20.62 18.24 -8.17
CA TYR A 482 -19.49 17.94 -7.30
C TYR A 482 -20.02 17.62 -5.91
N GLY A 483 -20.03 16.34 -5.52
CA GLY A 483 -20.64 15.97 -4.25
C GLY A 483 -20.62 14.47 -3.93
N ASP A 484 -21.28 14.17 -2.82
CA ASP A 484 -21.53 12.81 -2.38
C ASP A 484 -22.78 12.25 -3.05
N CYS A 485 -22.64 11.15 -3.76
CA CYS A 485 -23.74 10.54 -4.49
C CYS A 485 -24.92 10.07 -3.60
N VAL A 486 -24.68 9.75 -2.32
CA VAL A 486 -25.76 9.39 -1.37
C VAL A 486 -26.64 10.59 -1.10
N GLU A 487 -26.03 11.74 -0.77
CA GLU A 487 -26.76 12.98 -0.48
C GLU A 487 -27.44 13.51 -1.73
N GLU A 488 -26.73 13.55 -2.86
CA GLU A 488 -27.26 14.05 -4.13
C GLU A 488 -28.42 13.19 -4.65
N THR A 489 -28.33 11.86 -4.54
CA THR A 489 -29.44 10.99 -4.98
C THR A 489 -30.68 11.13 -4.09
N ARG A 490 -30.52 11.40 -2.78
CA ARG A 490 -31.63 11.68 -1.87
C ARG A 490 -32.45 12.91 -2.25
N GLU A 491 -31.78 13.93 -2.77
CA GLU A 491 -32.46 15.17 -3.21
C GLU A 491 -33.17 15.03 -4.54
N MET A 492 -32.92 13.97 -5.32
CA MET A 492 -33.59 13.74 -6.60
C MET A 492 -35.05 13.34 -6.40
N GLU A 493 -35.90 13.72 -7.35
CA GLU A 493 -37.31 13.32 -7.39
C GLU A 493 -37.48 11.82 -7.60
N THR A 494 -38.49 11.24 -6.95
CA THR A 494 -38.85 9.83 -7.15
C THR A 494 -39.27 9.59 -8.60
N ASN A 495 -38.78 8.46 -9.19
CA ASN A 495 -39.12 8.09 -10.58
C ASN A 495 -38.70 9.14 -11.63
N SER A 496 -37.58 9.83 -11.43
CA SER A 496 -37.05 10.86 -12.34
C SER A 496 -36.02 10.32 -13.35
N ILE A 497 -35.43 9.19 -13.09
CA ILE A 497 -34.33 8.61 -13.88
C ILE A 497 -34.83 7.47 -14.77
N ASP A 498 -34.45 7.50 -16.03
CA ASP A 498 -34.82 6.50 -17.02
C ASP A 498 -33.85 5.33 -17.10
N LEU A 499 -32.57 5.59 -16.94
CA LEU A 499 -31.51 4.58 -16.92
C LEU A 499 -30.47 4.95 -15.87
N ILE A 500 -30.11 4.00 -15.01
CA ILE A 500 -28.90 4.08 -14.20
C ILE A 500 -27.83 3.24 -14.88
N HIS A 501 -26.70 3.84 -15.23
CA HIS A 501 -25.53 3.11 -15.69
C HIS A 501 -24.31 3.66 -14.99
N THR A 502 -23.56 2.78 -14.33
CA THR A 502 -22.41 3.16 -13.53
C THR A 502 -21.39 2.02 -13.39
N SER A 503 -20.13 2.38 -13.21
CA SER A 503 -19.09 1.49 -12.72
C SER A 503 -18.86 1.83 -11.24
N ILE A 504 -19.39 1.00 -10.35
CA ILE A 504 -19.21 1.22 -8.92
C ILE A 504 -17.76 0.99 -8.50
N PRO A 505 -17.27 1.65 -7.44
CA PRO A 505 -15.99 1.31 -6.84
C PRO A 505 -15.91 -0.17 -6.49
N PHE A 506 -14.78 -0.82 -6.77
CA PHE A 506 -14.61 -2.27 -6.53
C PHE A 506 -14.26 -2.53 -5.06
N GLY A 507 -15.22 -2.31 -4.17
CA GLY A 507 -15.04 -2.40 -2.73
C GLY A 507 -13.97 -1.42 -2.23
N ASN A 508 -13.01 -1.91 -1.45
CA ASN A 508 -11.88 -1.13 -0.91
C ASN A 508 -10.59 -1.27 -1.74
N HIS A 509 -10.69 -1.52 -3.06
CA HIS A 509 -9.51 -1.77 -3.89
C HIS A 509 -8.75 -0.50 -4.27
N TYR A 510 -9.47 0.60 -4.47
CA TYR A 510 -8.92 1.92 -4.81
C TYR A 510 -9.63 3.00 -4.03
N GLU A 511 -8.90 4.00 -3.57
CA GLU A 511 -9.45 5.25 -3.08
C GLU A 511 -9.40 6.31 -4.20
N TYR A 512 -10.50 7.02 -4.38
CA TYR A 512 -10.66 7.99 -5.46
C TYR A 512 -10.52 9.43 -4.97
N SER A 513 -10.68 9.66 -3.67
CA SER A 513 -10.56 10.97 -3.03
C SER A 513 -10.09 10.86 -1.58
N ALA A 514 -9.64 11.98 -1.00
CA ALA A 514 -9.27 12.05 0.42
C ALA A 514 -10.50 12.23 1.35
N ASN A 515 -11.70 12.07 0.84
CA ASN A 515 -12.93 12.30 1.59
C ASN A 515 -13.47 10.99 2.18
N TYR A 516 -13.94 11.02 3.44
CA TYR A 516 -14.54 9.85 4.08
C TYR A 516 -15.82 9.37 3.40
N ASN A 517 -16.46 10.21 2.59
CA ASN A 517 -17.60 9.84 1.75
C ASN A 517 -17.22 8.90 0.60
N ASP A 518 -15.93 8.79 0.26
CA ASP A 518 -15.44 7.88 -0.78
C ASP A 518 -15.78 6.42 -0.43
N PHE A 519 -16.43 5.74 -1.37
CA PHE A 519 -16.80 4.33 -1.23
C PHE A 519 -15.59 3.39 -1.25
N GLY A 520 -14.51 3.79 -1.90
CA GLY A 520 -13.22 3.08 -1.86
C GLY A 520 -12.55 3.14 -0.49
N HIS A 521 -12.92 4.13 0.33
CA HIS A 521 -12.39 4.31 1.69
C HIS A 521 -13.16 3.47 2.72
N ASN A 522 -13.14 2.16 2.57
CA ASN A 522 -13.75 1.21 3.51
C ASN A 522 -12.73 0.13 3.91
N GLN A 523 -12.86 -0.41 5.12
CA GLN A 523 -11.96 -1.43 5.66
C GLN A 523 -12.01 -2.75 4.87
N ASN A 524 -13.22 -3.14 4.47
CA ASN A 524 -13.48 -4.39 3.78
C ASN A 524 -14.76 -4.27 2.94
N THR A 525 -15.07 -5.33 2.23
CA THR A 525 -16.23 -5.40 1.35
C THR A 525 -17.56 -5.32 2.12
N ASP A 526 -17.64 -5.85 3.34
CA ASP A 526 -18.86 -5.76 4.15
C ASP A 526 -19.17 -4.30 4.50
N ARG A 527 -18.15 -3.53 4.91
CA ARG A 527 -18.28 -2.09 5.19
C ARG A 527 -18.61 -1.29 3.93
N PHE A 528 -18.10 -1.70 2.77
CA PHE A 528 -18.50 -1.12 1.49
C PHE A 528 -20.00 -1.31 1.25
N PHE A 529 -20.54 -2.51 1.46
CA PHE A 529 -21.96 -2.75 1.29
C PHE A 529 -22.83 -2.08 2.37
N GLU A 530 -22.34 -1.92 3.59
CA GLU A 530 -23.01 -1.09 4.60
C GLU A 530 -23.12 0.38 4.15
N GLN A 531 -22.12 0.91 3.46
CA GLN A 531 -22.24 2.25 2.85
C GLN A 531 -23.22 2.24 1.67
N MET A 532 -23.20 1.21 0.83
CA MET A 532 -24.14 1.03 -0.26
C MET A 532 -25.59 0.88 0.24
N ASP A 533 -25.82 0.41 1.47
CA ASP A 533 -27.16 0.36 2.09
C ASP A 533 -27.83 1.76 2.18
N PHE A 534 -27.04 2.85 2.14
CA PHE A 534 -27.53 4.22 2.10
C PHE A 534 -27.84 4.72 0.68
N LEU A 535 -27.13 4.22 -0.34
CA LEU A 535 -27.28 4.65 -1.74
C LEU A 535 -28.29 3.77 -2.50
N THR A 536 -28.21 2.45 -2.36
CA THR A 536 -28.96 1.51 -3.21
C THR A 536 -30.49 1.68 -3.11
N PRO A 537 -31.09 1.91 -1.93
CA PRO A 537 -32.52 2.21 -1.84
C PRO A 537 -32.94 3.49 -2.59
N GLU A 538 -32.05 4.51 -2.57
CA GLU A 538 -32.29 5.77 -3.24
C GLU A 538 -32.19 5.61 -4.77
N LEU A 539 -31.24 4.79 -5.26
CA LEU A 539 -31.18 4.43 -6.68
C LEU A 539 -32.47 3.72 -7.13
N LEU A 540 -32.98 2.81 -6.33
CA LEU A 540 -34.29 2.19 -6.63
C LEU A 540 -35.44 3.21 -6.61
N ARG A 541 -35.43 4.16 -5.67
CA ARG A 541 -36.45 5.21 -5.56
C ARG A 541 -36.48 6.10 -6.79
N VAL A 542 -35.31 6.61 -7.23
CA VAL A 542 -35.24 7.57 -8.35
C VAL A 542 -35.44 6.92 -9.72
N LEU A 543 -35.16 5.64 -9.87
CA LEU A 543 -35.37 4.90 -11.11
C LEU A 543 -36.87 4.78 -11.40
N LYS A 544 -37.29 5.04 -12.64
CA LYS A 544 -38.69 4.89 -13.08
C LYS A 544 -39.12 3.39 -13.05
N PRO A 545 -40.39 3.09 -12.74
CA PRO A 545 -40.91 1.72 -12.71
C PRO A 545 -40.72 0.99 -14.05
N GLY A 546 -40.21 -0.23 -13.99
CA GLY A 546 -39.90 -1.06 -15.15
C GLY A 546 -38.59 -0.75 -15.87
N ARG A 547 -37.89 0.31 -15.45
CA ARG A 547 -36.61 0.72 -16.07
C ARG A 547 -35.41 -0.04 -15.44
N VAL A 548 -34.26 0.10 -16.06
CA VAL A 548 -33.06 -0.72 -15.80
C VAL A 548 -31.96 0.07 -15.09
N ALA A 549 -31.26 -0.61 -14.20
CA ALA A 549 -29.96 -0.21 -13.67
C ALA A 549 -28.90 -1.20 -14.16
N ALA A 550 -27.89 -0.72 -14.89
CA ALA A 550 -26.79 -1.49 -15.43
C ALA A 550 -25.50 -1.16 -14.64
N ILE A 551 -25.07 -2.08 -13.82
CA ILE A 551 -23.97 -1.89 -12.86
C ILE A 551 -22.74 -2.65 -13.32
N HIS A 552 -21.68 -1.93 -13.69
CA HIS A 552 -20.41 -2.51 -14.10
C HIS A 552 -19.54 -2.82 -12.88
N VAL A 553 -19.06 -4.06 -12.80
CA VAL A 553 -18.24 -4.57 -11.71
C VAL A 553 -17.18 -5.54 -12.22
N LYS A 554 -16.19 -5.80 -11.37
CA LYS A 554 -15.15 -6.82 -11.60
C LYS A 554 -14.88 -7.59 -10.31
N ASP A 555 -14.65 -8.88 -10.41
CA ASP A 555 -14.17 -9.68 -9.29
C ASP A 555 -12.74 -9.30 -8.91
N ARG A 556 -12.39 -9.49 -7.66
CA ARG A 556 -11.13 -9.01 -7.10
C ARG A 556 -10.19 -10.16 -6.75
N VAL A 557 -8.93 -9.98 -7.11
CA VAL A 557 -7.86 -10.83 -6.60
C VAL A 557 -7.46 -10.35 -5.22
N LEU A 558 -7.70 -11.17 -4.21
CA LEU A 558 -7.17 -10.99 -2.87
C LEU A 558 -5.83 -11.73 -2.76
N PHE A 559 -4.77 -11.01 -2.53
CA PHE A 559 -3.44 -11.60 -2.32
C PHE A 559 -3.34 -12.22 -0.92
N GLY A 560 -2.39 -13.13 -0.73
CA GLY A 560 -2.25 -13.90 0.52
C GLY A 560 -2.14 -13.05 1.79
N ASN A 561 -1.62 -11.83 1.68
CA ASN A 561 -1.58 -10.87 2.78
C ASN A 561 -2.96 -10.28 3.16
N ALA A 562 -3.92 -10.29 2.24
CA ALA A 562 -5.27 -9.79 2.47
C ALA A 562 -6.26 -10.90 2.86
N THR A 563 -5.93 -12.16 2.63
CA THR A 563 -6.82 -13.30 2.90
C THR A 563 -6.75 -13.83 4.34
N GLY A 564 -5.75 -13.43 5.10
CA GLY A 564 -5.43 -14.02 6.41
C GLY A 564 -4.95 -15.47 6.37
N THR A 565 -5.00 -16.14 5.20
CA THR A 565 -4.58 -17.53 5.00
C THR A 565 -3.18 -17.66 4.39
N GLY A 566 -2.59 -16.53 3.97
CA GLY A 566 -1.34 -16.51 3.22
C GLY A 566 -1.45 -16.95 1.75
N MET A 567 -2.65 -17.38 1.33
CA MET A 567 -2.92 -17.85 -0.02
C MET A 567 -3.76 -16.84 -0.81
N PRO A 568 -3.43 -16.55 -2.08
CA PRO A 568 -4.27 -15.70 -2.92
C PRO A 568 -5.59 -16.40 -3.26
N THR A 569 -6.67 -15.61 -3.39
CA THR A 569 -7.99 -16.08 -3.82
C THR A 569 -8.69 -15.03 -4.67
N ILE A 570 -9.87 -15.37 -5.22
CA ILE A 570 -10.76 -14.43 -5.88
C ILE A 570 -11.95 -14.16 -4.96
N GLU A 571 -12.24 -12.89 -4.71
CA GLU A 571 -13.48 -12.45 -4.09
C GLU A 571 -14.56 -12.31 -5.17
N PRO A 572 -15.69 -13.04 -5.05
CA PRO A 572 -16.76 -13.01 -6.04
C PRO A 572 -17.62 -11.76 -5.87
N PHE A 573 -17.03 -10.57 -6.11
CA PHE A 573 -17.66 -9.28 -5.84
C PHE A 573 -18.95 -9.07 -6.65
N HIS A 574 -19.00 -9.59 -7.90
CA HIS A 574 -20.22 -9.53 -8.71
C HIS A 574 -21.39 -10.26 -8.04
N ALA A 575 -21.17 -11.44 -7.44
CA ALA A 575 -22.21 -12.19 -6.77
C ALA A 575 -22.70 -11.50 -5.48
N GLN A 576 -21.76 -10.87 -4.74
CA GLN A 576 -22.12 -10.05 -3.57
C GLN A 576 -22.96 -8.84 -3.98
N CYS A 577 -22.62 -8.16 -5.08
CA CYS A 577 -23.44 -7.09 -5.64
C CYS A 577 -24.84 -7.55 -6.02
N ILE A 578 -24.98 -8.70 -6.67
CA ILE A 578 -26.29 -9.27 -7.02
C ILE A 578 -27.15 -9.43 -5.76
N SER A 579 -26.58 -10.08 -4.73
CA SER A 579 -27.28 -10.29 -3.45
C SER A 579 -27.66 -8.98 -2.78
N HIS A 580 -26.79 -7.99 -2.78
CA HIS A 580 -27.02 -6.68 -2.18
C HIS A 580 -28.15 -5.92 -2.89
N TYR A 581 -28.13 -5.78 -4.21
CA TYR A 581 -29.19 -5.07 -4.94
C TYR A 581 -30.55 -5.77 -4.80
N MET A 582 -30.59 -7.09 -4.83
CA MET A 582 -31.81 -7.87 -4.61
C MET A 582 -32.38 -7.67 -3.19
N LYS A 583 -31.52 -7.60 -2.17
CA LYS A 583 -31.92 -7.27 -0.79
C LYS A 583 -32.67 -5.94 -0.71
N HIS A 584 -32.28 -4.97 -1.53
CA HIS A 584 -32.89 -3.62 -1.58
C HIS A 584 -34.09 -3.50 -2.52
N GLY A 585 -34.59 -4.60 -3.08
CA GLY A 585 -35.83 -4.61 -3.85
C GLY A 585 -35.67 -4.50 -5.36
N PHE A 586 -34.44 -4.47 -5.87
CA PHE A 586 -34.20 -4.63 -7.30
C PHE A 586 -34.49 -6.06 -7.74
N GLN A 587 -35.05 -6.23 -8.93
CA GLN A 587 -35.17 -7.52 -9.59
C GLN A 587 -33.90 -7.77 -10.40
N TYR A 588 -33.22 -8.89 -10.14
CA TYR A 588 -32.10 -9.31 -10.98
C TYR A 588 -32.60 -9.68 -12.38
N PHE A 589 -32.00 -9.08 -13.41
CA PHE A 589 -32.50 -9.16 -14.79
C PHE A 589 -31.53 -9.90 -15.70
N GLY A 590 -30.32 -10.14 -15.27
CA GLY A 590 -29.28 -10.86 -15.99
C GLY A 590 -27.90 -10.25 -15.83
N MET A 591 -26.93 -10.81 -16.53
CA MET A 591 -25.52 -10.39 -16.47
C MET A 591 -24.89 -10.50 -17.86
N ILE A 592 -24.09 -9.50 -18.21
CA ILE A 592 -23.24 -9.54 -19.39
C ILE A 592 -21.80 -9.72 -18.93
N THR A 593 -21.11 -10.70 -19.48
CA THR A 593 -19.68 -10.92 -19.20
C THR A 593 -18.85 -10.19 -20.26
N VAL A 594 -17.96 -9.32 -19.82
CA VAL A 594 -17.01 -8.65 -20.70
C VAL A 594 -15.67 -9.35 -20.60
N VAL A 595 -15.23 -9.92 -21.71
CA VAL A 595 -13.96 -10.67 -21.80
C VAL A 595 -12.79 -9.69 -21.67
N THR A 596 -11.83 -10.04 -20.80
CA THR A 596 -10.61 -9.27 -20.60
C THR A 596 -9.40 -10.03 -21.15
N ASP A 597 -8.38 -9.29 -21.59
CA ASP A 597 -7.12 -9.90 -22.03
C ASP A 597 -6.27 -10.27 -20.81
N VAL A 598 -6.51 -11.45 -20.28
CA VAL A 598 -5.86 -11.93 -19.05
C VAL A 598 -4.33 -12.04 -19.15
N VAL A 599 -3.77 -12.13 -20.35
CA VAL A 599 -2.32 -12.17 -20.54
C VAL A 599 -1.70 -10.77 -20.45
N ARG A 600 -2.38 -9.77 -21.00
CA ARG A 600 -1.95 -8.36 -20.95
C ARG A 600 -2.23 -7.70 -19.60
N GLU A 601 -3.32 -8.08 -18.95
CA GLU A 601 -3.75 -7.58 -17.64
C GLU A 601 -3.20 -8.44 -16.48
N ASN A 602 -2.06 -9.05 -16.66
CA ASN A 602 -1.47 -10.13 -15.89
C ASN A 602 -1.55 -9.98 -14.36
N ASN A 603 -1.38 -8.78 -13.84
CA ASN A 603 -1.32 -8.55 -12.39
C ASN A 603 -2.69 -8.47 -11.70
N GLN A 604 -3.79 -8.46 -12.44
CA GLN A 604 -5.15 -8.25 -11.91
C GLN A 604 -6.12 -9.38 -12.27
N THR A 605 -5.65 -10.41 -12.96
CA THR A 605 -6.53 -11.43 -13.56
C THR A 605 -6.47 -12.79 -12.90
N TYR A 606 -5.63 -12.96 -11.87
CA TYR A 606 -5.46 -14.23 -11.16
C TYR A 606 -5.18 -15.39 -12.12
N ARG A 607 -4.19 -15.21 -12.97
CA ARG A 607 -3.75 -16.20 -13.94
C ARG A 607 -2.26 -16.48 -13.82
N LEU A 608 -1.88 -17.75 -14.00
CA LEU A 608 -0.49 -18.17 -14.02
C LEU A 608 0.24 -17.67 -15.28
N GLY A 609 1.43 -17.11 -15.07
CA GLY A 609 2.42 -16.96 -16.12
C GLY A 609 2.99 -18.34 -16.53
N TRP A 610 3.66 -18.40 -17.68
CA TRP A 610 4.23 -19.66 -18.20
C TRP A 610 5.12 -20.37 -17.18
N THR A 611 6.06 -19.65 -16.56
CA THR A 611 6.98 -20.23 -15.58
C THR A 611 6.27 -20.80 -14.34
N GLU A 612 5.24 -20.14 -13.86
CA GLU A 612 4.46 -20.59 -12.70
C GLU A 612 3.57 -21.76 -13.05
N GLN A 613 2.96 -21.76 -14.24
CA GLN A 613 2.19 -22.88 -14.76
C GLN A 613 3.02 -24.17 -14.87
N CYS A 614 4.30 -24.04 -15.24
CA CYS A 614 5.23 -25.16 -15.29
C CYS A 614 5.67 -25.68 -13.92
N LYS A 615 5.49 -24.89 -12.84
CA LYS A 615 5.77 -25.30 -11.46
C LYS A 615 4.57 -25.98 -10.80
N ASP A 616 3.42 -25.30 -10.86
CA ASP A 616 2.16 -25.79 -10.28
C ASP A 616 0.96 -25.09 -10.93
N GLY A 617 0.29 -25.79 -11.83
CA GLY A 617 -0.89 -25.29 -12.54
C GLY A 617 -2.13 -25.10 -11.66
N SER A 618 -2.14 -25.64 -10.44
CA SER A 618 -3.25 -25.49 -9.47
C SER A 618 -3.13 -24.25 -8.59
N LYS A 619 -2.02 -23.50 -8.68
CA LYS A 619 -1.71 -22.37 -7.80
C LYS A 619 -2.66 -21.18 -7.99
N MET A 620 -3.14 -20.95 -9.19
CA MET A 620 -3.97 -19.79 -9.55
C MET A 620 -5.11 -20.22 -10.50
N GLY A 621 -6.08 -19.32 -10.68
CA GLY A 621 -7.22 -19.52 -11.56
C GLY A 621 -6.97 -19.10 -13.02
N VAL A 622 -8.06 -18.94 -13.74
CA VAL A 622 -8.07 -18.67 -15.19
C VAL A 622 -8.10 -17.19 -15.57
N GLY A 623 -8.24 -16.30 -14.59
CA GLY A 623 -8.41 -14.87 -14.78
C GLY A 623 -9.79 -14.37 -14.37
N CYS A 624 -9.96 -13.06 -14.31
CA CYS A 624 -11.22 -12.41 -13.93
C CYS A 624 -11.76 -11.59 -15.10
N PRO A 625 -12.93 -11.91 -15.64
CA PRO A 625 -13.64 -11.03 -16.56
C PRO A 625 -14.25 -9.85 -15.82
N GLU A 626 -14.83 -8.92 -16.57
CA GLU A 626 -15.70 -7.88 -16.02
C GLU A 626 -17.16 -8.25 -16.25
N TYR A 627 -18.03 -7.68 -15.45
CA TYR A 627 -19.46 -7.98 -15.50
C TYR A 627 -20.28 -6.71 -15.54
N ILE A 628 -21.36 -6.73 -16.34
CA ILE A 628 -22.41 -5.71 -16.28
C ILE A 628 -23.64 -6.40 -15.71
N LEU A 629 -23.95 -6.10 -14.46
CA LEU A 629 -25.08 -6.63 -13.74
C LEU A 629 -26.33 -5.82 -14.11
N LEU A 630 -27.36 -6.48 -14.60
CA LEU A 630 -28.60 -5.84 -14.99
C LEU A 630 -29.66 -6.04 -13.90
N PHE A 631 -30.18 -4.94 -13.41
CA PHE A 631 -31.25 -4.91 -12.42
C PHE A 631 -32.42 -4.10 -12.94
N ARG A 632 -33.61 -4.40 -12.46
CA ARG A 632 -34.85 -3.76 -12.88
C ARG A 632 -35.65 -3.35 -11.66
N LYS A 633 -36.23 -2.14 -11.72
CA LYS A 633 -37.34 -1.77 -10.82
C LYS A 633 -38.61 -2.40 -11.33
N LEU A 634 -39.43 -2.94 -10.44
CA LEU A 634 -40.73 -3.52 -10.84
C LEU A 634 -41.63 -2.46 -11.48
N PRO A 635 -42.27 -2.77 -12.62
CA PRO A 635 -43.29 -1.87 -13.21
C PRO A 635 -44.53 -1.84 -12.31
N THR A 636 -45.31 -0.76 -12.47
CA THR A 636 -46.59 -0.61 -11.74
C THR A 636 -47.58 -1.69 -12.20
N ASP A 637 -47.77 -1.84 -13.52
CA ASP A 637 -48.53 -2.94 -14.10
C ASP A 637 -47.62 -4.15 -14.36
N ARG A 638 -47.82 -5.21 -13.57
CA ARG A 638 -47.08 -6.45 -13.69
C ARG A 638 -47.65 -7.47 -14.67
N SER A 639 -48.83 -7.20 -15.23
CA SER A 639 -49.51 -8.15 -16.10
C SER A 639 -48.86 -8.31 -17.47
N THR A 640 -48.27 -7.22 -17.99
CA THR A 640 -47.57 -7.19 -19.28
C THR A 640 -46.05 -7.27 -19.15
N ALA A 641 -45.53 -7.03 -17.93
CA ALA A 641 -44.13 -6.88 -17.65
C ALA A 641 -43.43 -5.73 -18.42
N TYR A 642 -44.15 -4.86 -19.10
CA TYR A 642 -43.58 -3.67 -19.71
C TYR A 642 -43.26 -2.61 -18.65
N ALA A 643 -42.28 -1.72 -18.94
CA ALA A 643 -42.05 -0.54 -18.12
C ALA A 643 -43.23 0.43 -18.25
N ASP A 644 -43.52 1.24 -17.21
CA ASP A 644 -44.55 2.26 -17.23
C ASP A 644 -44.31 3.28 -18.38
N VAL A 645 -43.01 3.58 -18.64
CA VAL A 645 -42.54 4.31 -19.81
C VAL A 645 -41.59 3.40 -20.59
N PRO A 646 -42.10 2.65 -21.61
CA PRO A 646 -41.29 1.65 -22.31
C PRO A 646 -40.19 2.26 -23.16
N VAL A 647 -39.05 1.54 -23.27
CA VAL A 647 -38.03 1.80 -24.28
C VAL A 647 -38.55 1.27 -25.62
N LYS A 648 -38.93 2.17 -26.51
CA LYS A 648 -39.55 1.83 -27.80
C LYS A 648 -38.63 2.20 -28.96
N LYS A 649 -38.57 1.30 -29.94
CA LYS A 649 -37.96 1.60 -31.24
C LYS A 649 -39.01 1.41 -32.32
N SER A 650 -39.02 2.25 -33.34
CA SER A 650 -39.93 2.04 -34.49
C SER A 650 -39.42 0.83 -35.29
N LYS A 651 -40.28 0.17 -36.04
CA LYS A 651 -39.88 -0.94 -36.91
C LYS A 651 -39.09 -0.44 -38.13
N GLU A 652 -39.26 0.83 -38.44
CA GLU A 652 -38.52 1.51 -39.49
C GLU A 652 -37.08 1.76 -39.08
N ASP A 653 -36.86 2.26 -37.84
CA ASP A 653 -35.53 2.58 -37.32
C ASP A 653 -34.78 1.34 -36.77
N TYR A 654 -35.52 0.36 -36.26
CA TYR A 654 -34.99 -0.87 -35.70
C TYR A 654 -35.45 -2.08 -36.52
N THR A 655 -34.69 -2.36 -37.56
CA THR A 655 -35.05 -3.38 -38.56
C THR A 655 -34.97 -4.82 -37.98
N ARG A 656 -35.63 -5.77 -38.63
CA ARG A 656 -35.53 -7.18 -38.29
C ARG A 656 -34.09 -7.68 -38.41
N ALA A 657 -33.34 -7.16 -39.39
CA ALA A 657 -31.93 -7.49 -39.59
C ALA A 657 -31.08 -7.04 -38.41
N GLN A 658 -31.27 -5.80 -37.96
CA GLN A 658 -30.61 -5.25 -36.79
C GLN A 658 -30.93 -6.05 -35.52
N TRP A 659 -32.23 -6.39 -35.31
CA TRP A 659 -32.63 -7.24 -34.18
C TRP A 659 -31.92 -8.61 -34.20
N GLN A 660 -31.73 -9.24 -35.36
CA GLN A 660 -31.03 -10.51 -35.43
C GLN A 660 -29.57 -10.41 -35.04
N ILE A 661 -28.91 -9.27 -35.34
CA ILE A 661 -27.54 -8.98 -34.93
C ILE A 661 -27.49 -8.73 -33.43
N ASP A 662 -28.35 -7.88 -32.91
CA ASP A 662 -28.42 -7.53 -31.50
C ASP A 662 -28.76 -8.76 -30.61
N ALA A 663 -29.64 -9.62 -31.10
CA ALA A 663 -30.05 -10.86 -30.44
C ALA A 663 -29.06 -12.02 -30.67
N HIS A 664 -27.96 -11.79 -31.41
CA HIS A 664 -27.02 -12.81 -31.82
C HIS A 664 -27.69 -14.05 -32.41
N GLY A 665 -28.68 -13.81 -33.29
CA GLY A 665 -29.42 -14.81 -33.99
C GLY A 665 -28.59 -15.55 -35.07
N TYR A 666 -27.35 -15.87 -34.73
CA TYR A 666 -26.43 -16.54 -35.64
C TYR A 666 -26.54 -18.04 -35.57
N TRP A 667 -26.30 -18.67 -36.69
CA TRP A 667 -25.99 -20.08 -36.68
C TRP A 667 -24.57 -20.28 -36.10
N ARG A 668 -24.50 -20.85 -34.93
CA ARG A 668 -23.24 -21.04 -34.20
C ARG A 668 -22.28 -21.95 -34.92
N SER A 669 -21.09 -21.46 -35.20
CA SER A 669 -19.99 -22.25 -35.71
C SER A 669 -18.91 -22.43 -34.63
N SER A 670 -18.05 -23.44 -34.79
CA SER A 670 -17.01 -23.78 -33.81
C SER A 670 -15.84 -22.81 -33.75
N GLY A 671 -15.89 -21.69 -34.47
CA GLY A 671 -15.01 -20.66 -34.14
C GLY A 671 -13.81 -20.31 -34.97
N ASP A 672 -12.80 -19.84 -34.31
CA ASP A 672 -11.59 -19.26 -34.86
C ASP A 672 -10.73 -20.29 -35.59
N ARG A 673 -10.13 -19.89 -36.69
CA ARG A 673 -9.12 -20.68 -37.37
C ARG A 673 -7.72 -20.30 -36.89
N LEU A 674 -6.81 -21.22 -36.91
CA LEU A 674 -5.39 -20.94 -36.70
C LEU A 674 -4.83 -20.13 -37.88
N ILE A 675 -4.00 -19.14 -37.56
CA ILE A 675 -3.20 -18.46 -38.56
C ILE A 675 -2.12 -19.42 -39.04
N SER A 676 -1.95 -19.57 -40.37
CA SER A 676 -0.99 -20.49 -40.93
C SER A 676 0.44 -20.00 -40.80
N LYS A 677 1.42 -20.91 -40.86
CA LYS A 677 2.83 -20.56 -40.89
C LYS A 677 3.18 -19.68 -42.09
N GLU A 678 2.51 -19.86 -43.22
CA GLU A 678 2.67 -19.07 -44.42
C GLU A 678 2.23 -17.62 -44.20
N GLU A 679 1.14 -17.40 -43.50
CA GLU A 679 0.66 -16.09 -43.14
C GLU A 679 1.59 -15.34 -42.13
N LEU A 680 2.29 -16.09 -41.30
CA LEU A 680 3.25 -15.54 -40.32
C LEU A 680 4.69 -15.42 -40.84
N LYS A 681 5.00 -16.03 -42.00
CA LYS A 681 6.37 -16.22 -42.49
C LYS A 681 7.16 -14.93 -42.66
N ASP A 682 6.49 -13.88 -43.06
CA ASP A 682 7.12 -12.59 -43.38
C ASP A 682 7.18 -11.58 -42.21
N PHE A 683 6.77 -12.00 -41.01
CA PHE A 683 6.74 -11.13 -39.85
C PHE A 683 7.85 -11.45 -38.86
N PRO A 684 8.77 -10.51 -38.57
CA PRO A 684 9.73 -10.67 -37.49
C PRO A 684 9.04 -10.77 -36.13
N VAL A 685 9.56 -11.61 -35.23
CA VAL A 685 9.00 -11.81 -33.87
C VAL A 685 8.82 -10.50 -33.13
N ASP A 686 9.77 -9.59 -33.22
CA ASP A 686 9.76 -8.29 -32.54
C ASP A 686 8.68 -7.34 -33.07
N SER A 687 8.25 -7.52 -34.33
CA SER A 687 7.19 -6.72 -34.95
C SER A 687 5.79 -7.34 -34.82
N LEU A 688 5.67 -8.59 -34.42
CA LEU A 688 4.38 -9.29 -34.31
C LEU A 688 3.37 -8.53 -33.45
N GLN A 689 3.79 -7.97 -32.33
CA GLN A 689 2.91 -7.20 -31.45
C GLN A 689 2.39 -5.92 -32.12
N THR A 690 3.22 -5.25 -32.89
CA THR A 690 2.83 -4.04 -33.64
C THR A 690 1.88 -4.36 -34.77
N VAL A 691 2.19 -5.40 -35.53
CA VAL A 691 1.35 -5.91 -36.63
C VAL A 691 -0.01 -6.36 -36.10
N TYR A 692 -0.03 -7.12 -35.01
CA TYR A 692 -1.26 -7.54 -34.36
C TYR A 692 -2.12 -6.35 -33.89
N ARG A 693 -1.48 -5.32 -33.36
CA ARG A 693 -2.15 -4.09 -32.92
C ARG A 693 -2.73 -3.32 -34.12
N GLU A 694 -1.98 -3.24 -35.21
CA GLU A 694 -2.44 -2.57 -36.43
C GLU A 694 -3.56 -3.36 -37.12
N TYR A 695 -3.43 -4.69 -37.20
CA TYR A 695 -4.49 -5.56 -37.66
C TYR A 695 -5.76 -5.42 -36.82
N SER A 696 -5.66 -5.44 -35.50
CA SER A 696 -6.79 -5.26 -34.58
C SER A 696 -7.47 -3.90 -34.75
N ARG A 697 -6.71 -2.85 -35.08
CA ARG A 697 -7.26 -1.52 -35.36
C ARG A 697 -7.95 -1.45 -36.72
N GLY A 698 -7.44 -2.15 -37.72
CA GLY A 698 -7.98 -2.18 -39.08
C GLY A 698 -9.15 -3.14 -39.26
N ASN A 699 -9.29 -4.13 -38.37
CA ASN A 699 -10.31 -5.16 -38.41
C ASN A 699 -11.25 -5.11 -37.19
N VAL A 700 -11.58 -3.91 -36.76
CA VAL A 700 -12.60 -3.70 -35.72
C VAL A 700 -13.95 -4.12 -36.30
N TYR A 701 -14.71 -4.93 -35.53
CA TYR A 701 -16.08 -5.26 -35.87
C TYR A 701 -16.86 -3.94 -36.04
N ASN A 702 -17.49 -3.77 -37.19
CA ASN A 702 -18.33 -2.62 -37.50
C ASN A 702 -19.79 -3.06 -37.49
N TYR A 703 -20.50 -2.64 -36.49
CA TYR A 703 -21.91 -2.93 -36.30
C TYR A 703 -22.77 -2.37 -37.43
N GLU A 704 -22.52 -1.15 -37.88
CA GLU A 704 -23.28 -0.50 -38.92
C GLU A 704 -23.13 -1.19 -40.28
N ASP A 705 -21.90 -1.60 -40.64
CA ASP A 705 -21.65 -2.38 -41.85
C ASP A 705 -22.32 -3.75 -41.79
N HIS A 706 -22.38 -4.37 -40.61
CA HIS A 706 -23.05 -5.66 -40.43
C HIS A 706 -24.57 -5.51 -40.56
N VAL A 707 -25.17 -4.43 -39.96
CA VAL A 707 -26.59 -4.12 -40.13
C VAL A 707 -26.94 -3.89 -41.61
N LYS A 708 -26.13 -3.07 -42.28
CA LYS A 708 -26.32 -2.80 -43.71
C LYS A 708 -26.30 -4.08 -44.57
N LEU A 709 -25.32 -4.93 -44.31
CA LEU A 709 -25.26 -6.24 -44.99
C LEU A 709 -26.52 -7.08 -44.76
N ALA A 710 -26.98 -7.15 -43.51
CA ALA A 710 -28.18 -7.88 -43.13
C ALA A 710 -29.42 -7.29 -43.79
N GLU A 711 -29.55 -5.95 -43.88
CA GLU A 711 -30.62 -5.26 -44.53
C GLU A 711 -30.64 -5.53 -46.06
N ASP A 712 -29.49 -5.56 -46.70
CA ASP A 712 -29.36 -5.88 -48.11
C ASP A 712 -29.77 -7.33 -48.38
N LEU A 713 -29.40 -8.27 -47.50
CA LEU A 713 -29.87 -9.65 -47.57
C LEU A 713 -31.39 -9.75 -47.35
N ASP A 714 -32.01 -8.94 -46.53
CA ASP A 714 -33.46 -8.89 -46.31
C ASP A 714 -34.17 -8.36 -47.53
N LYS A 715 -33.68 -7.30 -48.18
CA LYS A 715 -34.19 -6.76 -49.43
C LYS A 715 -34.13 -7.79 -50.56
N ASP A 716 -33.10 -8.61 -50.61
CA ASP A 716 -32.95 -9.68 -51.58
C ASP A 716 -33.73 -10.95 -51.22
N GLY A 717 -34.47 -10.95 -50.12
CA GLY A 717 -35.22 -12.12 -49.65
C GLY A 717 -34.34 -13.29 -49.17
N LYS A 718 -33.09 -13.00 -48.82
CA LYS A 718 -32.09 -14.01 -48.42
C LYS A 718 -31.80 -14.03 -46.92
N LEU A 719 -32.39 -13.06 -46.16
CA LEU A 719 -32.21 -13.04 -44.72
C LEU A 719 -33.09 -14.11 -44.07
N PRO A 720 -32.54 -15.09 -43.31
CA PRO A 720 -33.34 -16.03 -42.56
C PRO A 720 -34.25 -15.36 -41.52
N ALA A 721 -35.37 -15.99 -41.18
CA ALA A 721 -36.36 -15.38 -40.29
C ALA A 721 -35.88 -15.20 -38.86
N THR A 722 -35.01 -16.08 -38.37
CA THR A 722 -34.63 -16.17 -36.96
C THR A 722 -33.13 -16.18 -36.69
N PHE A 723 -32.28 -16.27 -37.72
CA PHE A 723 -30.85 -16.26 -37.55
C PHE A 723 -30.10 -15.60 -38.70
N MET A 724 -28.89 -15.12 -38.42
CA MET A 724 -27.95 -14.56 -39.37
C MET A 724 -26.84 -15.59 -39.63
N VAL A 725 -26.51 -15.84 -40.90
CA VAL A 725 -25.32 -16.61 -41.27
C VAL A 725 -24.11 -15.70 -41.26
N VAL A 726 -23.14 -15.97 -40.39
CA VAL A 726 -21.85 -15.29 -40.34
C VAL A 726 -20.75 -16.25 -40.78
N ALA A 727 -19.60 -15.68 -41.20
CA ALA A 727 -18.46 -16.50 -41.55
C ALA A 727 -17.96 -17.29 -40.31
N PRO A 728 -17.50 -18.53 -40.52
CA PRO A 728 -16.89 -19.29 -39.45
C PRO A 728 -15.77 -18.53 -38.78
N GLY A 729 -15.72 -18.52 -37.43
CA GLY A 729 -14.79 -17.75 -36.67
C GLY A 729 -15.31 -16.41 -36.16
N SER A 730 -16.47 -15.97 -36.63
CA SER A 730 -17.16 -14.81 -36.06
C SER A 730 -18.15 -15.31 -35.03
N TRP A 731 -17.84 -15.06 -33.76
CA TRP A 731 -18.64 -15.51 -32.65
C TRP A 731 -18.79 -14.44 -31.59
N ASN A 732 -19.99 -13.94 -31.45
CA ASN A 732 -20.39 -13.09 -30.34
C ASN A 732 -21.66 -13.65 -29.69
N GLN A 733 -21.74 -13.60 -28.37
CA GLN A 733 -22.91 -13.96 -27.60
C GLN A 733 -23.53 -12.75 -26.98
N LEU A 734 -24.86 -12.72 -26.82
CA LEU A 734 -25.58 -11.60 -26.21
C LEU A 734 -25.11 -11.31 -24.78
N GLU A 735 -24.80 -12.36 -24.05
CA GLU A 735 -24.34 -12.35 -22.65
C GLU A 735 -22.81 -12.30 -22.49
N VAL A 736 -22.05 -12.37 -23.59
CA VAL A 736 -20.59 -12.33 -23.58
C VAL A 736 -20.08 -11.35 -24.63
N TRP A 737 -19.42 -10.31 -24.19
CA TRP A 737 -18.78 -9.32 -25.06
C TRP A 737 -17.28 -9.54 -25.11
N ASP A 738 -16.77 -10.01 -26.21
CA ASP A 738 -15.36 -10.27 -26.47
C ASP A 738 -14.69 -9.25 -27.40
N ASP A 739 -15.48 -8.30 -27.92
CA ASP A 739 -15.13 -7.32 -28.94
C ASP A 739 -14.98 -5.89 -28.38
N ILE A 740 -14.98 -5.71 -27.06
CA ILE A 740 -14.84 -4.38 -26.42
C ILE A 740 -13.43 -3.83 -26.63
N ASN A 741 -13.33 -2.64 -27.19
CA ASN A 741 -12.06 -1.95 -27.34
C ASN A 741 -11.58 -1.38 -26.00
N ARG A 742 -10.67 -2.09 -25.34
CA ARG A 742 -10.14 -1.74 -24.02
C ARG A 742 -9.42 -0.39 -23.97
N MET A 743 -8.96 0.11 -25.11
CA MET A 743 -8.22 1.39 -25.20
C MET A 743 -9.14 2.58 -25.50
N ARG A 744 -10.41 2.34 -25.83
CA ARG A 744 -11.38 3.39 -26.13
C ARG A 744 -12.00 3.93 -24.83
N THR A 745 -11.21 4.74 -24.12
CA THR A 745 -11.56 5.39 -22.86
C THR A 745 -11.15 6.87 -22.88
N LEU A 746 -11.68 7.68 -21.97
CA LEU A 746 -11.27 9.08 -21.80
C LEU A 746 -9.82 9.22 -21.33
N ASN A 747 -9.23 8.19 -20.69
CA ASN A 747 -7.82 8.21 -20.29
C ASN A 747 -6.85 8.38 -21.46
N THR A 748 -7.20 7.95 -22.66
CA THR A 748 -6.39 8.20 -23.86
C THR A 748 -6.26 9.70 -24.13
N THR A 749 -7.32 10.48 -23.92
CA THR A 749 -7.33 11.93 -24.04
C THR A 749 -6.63 12.61 -22.86
N GLN A 750 -6.86 12.14 -21.63
CA GLN A 750 -6.17 12.61 -20.42
C GLN A 750 -4.64 12.48 -20.53
N SER A 751 -4.16 11.33 -20.99
CA SER A 751 -2.74 11.10 -21.21
C SER A 751 -2.12 12.09 -22.22
N ARG A 752 -2.82 12.37 -23.33
CA ARG A 752 -2.37 13.35 -24.34
C ARG A 752 -2.35 14.77 -23.78
N ARG A 753 -3.26 15.11 -22.89
CA ARG A 753 -3.33 16.43 -22.23
C ARG A 753 -2.42 16.55 -21.02
N ARG A 754 -1.71 15.49 -20.63
CA ARG A 754 -0.91 15.37 -19.38
C ARG A 754 -1.75 15.67 -18.12
N ALA A 755 -3.05 15.37 -18.17
CA ALA A 755 -3.98 15.49 -17.05
C ALA A 755 -4.01 14.19 -16.23
N GLN A 756 -4.60 14.24 -15.05
CA GLN A 756 -4.72 13.09 -14.17
C GLN A 756 -5.57 12.00 -14.82
N MET A 757 -5.00 10.79 -14.94
CA MET A 757 -5.73 9.65 -15.48
C MET A 757 -6.66 9.05 -14.43
N HIS A 758 -7.85 8.64 -14.83
CA HIS A 758 -8.76 7.89 -13.97
C HIS A 758 -8.19 6.50 -13.69
N VAL A 759 -8.29 6.02 -12.44
CA VAL A 759 -7.71 4.74 -12.01
C VAL A 759 -8.34 3.55 -12.76
N CYS A 760 -9.65 3.56 -12.94
CA CYS A 760 -10.41 2.51 -13.63
C CYS A 760 -11.36 3.15 -14.66
N PRO A 761 -10.87 3.49 -15.88
CA PRO A 761 -11.70 4.15 -16.88
C PRO A 761 -12.69 3.16 -17.50
N LEU A 762 -13.97 3.58 -17.59
CA LEU A 762 -15.00 2.80 -18.28
C LEU A 762 -14.84 2.93 -19.81
N GLN A 763 -14.99 1.82 -20.53
CA GLN A 763 -14.89 1.80 -21.99
C GLN A 763 -16.15 2.40 -22.65
N LEU A 764 -15.94 3.27 -23.61
CA LEU A 764 -17.03 3.93 -24.34
C LEU A 764 -17.94 2.92 -25.05
N ASP A 765 -17.40 1.84 -25.61
CA ASP A 765 -18.18 0.78 -26.28
C ASP A 765 -19.23 0.17 -25.33
N ILE A 766 -18.89 -0.04 -24.05
CA ILE A 766 -19.83 -0.55 -23.05
C ILE A 766 -20.96 0.46 -22.82
N VAL A 767 -20.59 1.71 -22.62
CA VAL A 767 -21.55 2.78 -22.31
C VAL A 767 -22.52 2.99 -23.46
N GLU A 768 -22.02 3.11 -24.68
CA GLU A 768 -22.83 3.28 -25.89
C GLU A 768 -23.85 2.15 -26.09
N ARG A 769 -23.42 0.89 -25.92
CA ARG A 769 -24.30 -0.28 -26.04
C ARG A 769 -25.40 -0.30 -24.98
N ILE A 770 -25.09 0.03 -23.74
CA ILE A 770 -26.07 0.07 -22.64
C ILE A 770 -27.08 1.21 -22.83
N ILE A 771 -26.62 2.41 -23.17
CA ILE A 771 -27.49 3.57 -23.41
C ILE A 771 -28.42 3.29 -24.59
N ASN A 772 -27.90 2.79 -25.72
CA ASN A 772 -28.70 2.49 -26.90
C ASN A 772 -29.78 1.42 -26.62
N ARG A 773 -29.45 0.41 -25.82
CA ARG A 773 -30.36 -0.71 -25.54
C ARG A 773 -31.44 -0.36 -24.52
N TYR A 774 -31.11 0.42 -23.49
CA TYR A 774 -31.99 0.59 -22.32
C TYR A 774 -32.54 2.02 -22.15
N SER A 775 -32.36 2.91 -23.13
CA SER A 775 -32.94 4.27 -23.11
C SER A 775 -33.47 4.70 -24.48
N ASN A 776 -34.42 5.63 -24.45
CA ASN A 776 -34.87 6.38 -25.63
C ASN A 776 -34.10 7.70 -25.72
N GLU A 777 -34.20 8.37 -26.89
CA GLU A 777 -33.77 9.78 -27.02
C GLU A 777 -34.59 10.68 -26.07
N GLY A 778 -33.92 11.66 -25.47
CA GLY A 778 -34.51 12.55 -24.47
C GLY A 778 -34.60 11.94 -23.06
N ASP A 779 -34.36 10.62 -22.87
CA ASP A 779 -34.33 9.99 -21.55
C ASP A 779 -33.19 10.52 -20.69
N THR A 780 -33.33 10.48 -19.36
CA THR A 780 -32.29 10.86 -18.39
C THR A 780 -31.49 9.64 -17.97
N VAL A 781 -30.17 9.70 -18.22
CA VAL A 781 -29.19 8.67 -17.81
C VAL A 781 -28.37 9.18 -16.65
N TYR A 782 -28.34 8.42 -15.54
CA TYR A 782 -27.67 8.81 -14.30
C TYR A 782 -26.49 7.89 -13.96
N ASP A 783 -25.36 8.54 -13.62
CA ASP A 783 -24.18 7.90 -13.07
C ASP A 783 -23.83 8.51 -11.70
N PRO A 784 -24.06 7.77 -10.57
CA PRO A 784 -23.73 8.25 -9.23
C PRO A 784 -22.21 8.27 -8.95
N PHE A 785 -21.39 7.61 -9.77
CA PHE A 785 -19.94 7.56 -9.65
C PHE A 785 -19.28 8.04 -10.95
N GLY A 786 -19.55 9.29 -11.31
CA GLY A 786 -19.31 9.85 -12.64
C GLY A 786 -17.85 9.82 -13.14
N GLY A 787 -16.87 9.88 -12.25
CA GLY A 787 -15.46 9.95 -12.63
C GLY A 787 -15.19 11.09 -13.61
N LEU A 788 -14.66 10.77 -14.79
CA LEU A 788 -14.51 11.73 -15.91
C LEU A 788 -15.83 12.00 -16.66
N MET A 789 -16.97 11.70 -16.07
CA MET A 789 -18.32 11.85 -16.65
C MET A 789 -18.52 11.05 -17.95
N THR A 790 -17.91 9.87 -18.06
CA THR A 790 -17.98 9.04 -19.28
C THR A 790 -19.42 8.70 -19.65
N VAL A 791 -20.25 8.28 -18.68
CA VAL A 791 -21.65 7.89 -18.94
C VAL A 791 -22.51 9.10 -19.27
N PRO A 792 -22.56 10.20 -18.48
CA PRO A 792 -23.32 11.40 -18.82
C PRO A 792 -22.89 12.01 -20.15
N MET A 793 -21.58 12.08 -20.43
CA MET A 793 -21.04 12.62 -21.70
C MET A 793 -21.53 11.78 -22.90
N THR A 794 -21.49 10.46 -22.80
CA THR A 794 -21.94 9.58 -23.88
C THR A 794 -23.46 9.69 -24.07
N ALA A 795 -24.21 9.84 -22.95
CA ALA A 795 -25.65 10.08 -23.02
C ALA A 795 -25.97 11.35 -23.82
N VAL A 796 -25.30 12.46 -23.58
CA VAL A 796 -25.44 13.72 -24.34
C VAL A 796 -25.13 13.48 -25.82
N LYS A 797 -24.03 12.86 -26.16
CA LYS A 797 -23.64 12.53 -27.56
C LYS A 797 -24.67 11.67 -28.29
N MET A 798 -25.44 10.91 -27.55
CA MET A 798 -26.49 10.04 -28.07
C MET A 798 -27.89 10.66 -27.96
N HIS A 799 -28.01 11.98 -27.78
CA HIS A 799 -29.27 12.74 -27.65
C HIS A 799 -30.12 12.33 -26.44
N ARG A 800 -29.46 11.99 -25.31
CA ARG A 800 -30.07 11.78 -24.00
C ARG A 800 -29.64 12.91 -23.06
N ASN A 801 -30.30 13.01 -21.91
CA ASN A 801 -29.89 13.92 -20.86
C ASN A 801 -28.93 13.18 -19.90
N GLY A 802 -27.74 13.71 -19.76
CA GLY A 802 -26.70 13.13 -18.88
C GLY A 802 -26.75 13.73 -17.48
N LYS A 803 -26.81 12.88 -16.44
CA LYS A 803 -26.70 13.31 -15.04
C LYS A 803 -25.60 12.55 -14.34
N GLY A 804 -24.71 13.27 -13.63
CA GLY A 804 -23.57 12.65 -12.94
C GLY A 804 -23.21 13.31 -11.64
N CYS A 805 -22.69 12.51 -10.70
CA CYS A 805 -22.14 12.96 -9.43
C CYS A 805 -20.68 12.48 -9.31
N GLU A 806 -19.77 13.35 -8.86
CA GLU A 806 -18.37 13.01 -8.66
C GLU A 806 -17.81 13.69 -7.40
N LEU A 807 -17.12 12.93 -6.58
CA LEU A 807 -16.53 13.37 -5.31
C LEU A 807 -15.09 13.88 -5.44
N ASN A 808 -14.37 13.46 -6.48
CA ASN A 808 -13.01 13.92 -6.76
C ASN A 808 -13.04 15.23 -7.54
N PRO A 809 -12.48 16.33 -7.01
CA PRO A 809 -12.56 17.64 -7.65
C PRO A 809 -11.85 17.73 -9.00
N ASP A 810 -10.76 16.99 -9.20
CA ASP A 810 -10.01 17.00 -10.46
C ASP A 810 -10.75 16.22 -11.55
N TYR A 811 -11.33 15.06 -11.21
CA TYR A 811 -12.14 14.28 -12.13
C TYR A 811 -13.41 15.04 -12.50
N PHE A 812 -14.08 15.69 -11.54
CA PHE A 812 -15.24 16.51 -11.78
C PHE A 812 -14.95 17.66 -12.76
N ARG A 813 -13.89 18.44 -12.50
CA ARG A 813 -13.48 19.56 -13.37
C ARG A 813 -13.23 19.10 -14.81
N ASP A 814 -12.46 18.02 -14.98
CA ASP A 814 -12.12 17.50 -16.30
C ASP A 814 -13.34 16.87 -16.97
N GLY A 815 -14.20 16.19 -16.21
CA GLY A 815 -15.46 15.61 -16.66
C GLY A 815 -16.46 16.66 -17.16
N VAL A 816 -16.58 17.80 -16.47
CA VAL A 816 -17.38 18.94 -16.93
C VAL A 816 -16.89 19.45 -18.27
N GLY A 817 -15.56 19.51 -18.47
CA GLY A 817 -14.98 19.89 -19.77
C GLY A 817 -15.37 18.93 -20.91
N TYR A 818 -15.49 17.63 -20.62
CA TYR A 818 -15.96 16.65 -21.61
C TYR A 818 -17.47 16.79 -21.89
N LEU A 819 -18.28 17.09 -20.88
CA LEU A 819 -19.71 17.33 -21.04
C LEU A 819 -20.00 18.57 -21.92
N GLN A 820 -19.31 19.67 -21.65
CA GLN A 820 -19.41 20.89 -22.46
C GLN A 820 -19.01 20.65 -23.93
N ALA A 821 -17.92 19.89 -24.13
CA ALA A 821 -17.50 19.55 -25.49
C ALA A 821 -18.53 18.67 -26.21
N ALA A 822 -19.13 17.69 -25.50
CA ALA A 822 -20.16 16.83 -26.07
C ALA A 822 -21.45 17.59 -26.41
N GLU A 823 -21.86 18.51 -25.55
CA GLU A 823 -23.05 19.36 -25.82
C GLU A 823 -22.81 20.27 -27.02
N ASN A 824 -21.65 20.93 -27.10
CA ASN A 824 -21.32 21.76 -28.26
C ASN A 824 -21.31 20.94 -29.57
N GLU A 825 -20.82 19.70 -29.55
CA GLU A 825 -20.82 18.81 -30.72
C GLU A 825 -22.22 18.44 -31.18
N VAL A 826 -23.19 18.32 -30.26
CA VAL A 826 -24.58 17.97 -30.54
C VAL A 826 -25.39 19.22 -30.96
N ASP A 827 -25.13 20.39 -30.38
CA ASP A 827 -25.82 21.64 -30.63
C ASP A 827 -25.29 22.38 -31.89
N GLU A 828 -24.11 21.98 -32.41
CA GLU A 828 -23.58 22.53 -33.67
C GLU A 828 -24.46 22.05 -34.84
N PRO A 829 -25.11 22.97 -35.60
CA PRO A 829 -25.95 22.59 -36.72
C PRO A 829 -25.11 21.90 -37.79
N THR A 830 -25.57 20.74 -38.20
CA THR A 830 -24.91 19.98 -39.28
C THR A 830 -25.23 20.60 -40.65
N LEU A 831 -24.41 20.29 -41.65
CA LEU A 831 -24.66 20.76 -43.02
C LEU A 831 -26.06 20.35 -43.55
N PHE A 832 -26.64 19.28 -43.01
CA PHE A 832 -27.98 18.77 -43.33
C PHE A 832 -29.11 19.61 -42.73
N ASP A 833 -28.88 20.24 -41.56
CA ASP A 833 -29.88 21.12 -40.92
C ASP A 833 -30.13 22.41 -41.75
N PHE A 834 -29.13 22.78 -42.59
CA PHE A 834 -29.27 23.87 -43.56
C PHE A 834 -29.85 23.43 -44.90
N MET A 835 -30.11 22.13 -45.09
CA MET A 835 -30.63 21.56 -46.33
C MET A 835 -32.14 21.24 -46.26
N GLU A 836 -32.89 21.80 -45.31
CA GLU A 836 -34.37 21.76 -45.39
C GLU A 836 -34.78 22.51 -46.65
N ILE A 837 -35.03 21.77 -47.70
CA ILE A 837 -35.65 22.24 -48.92
C ILE A 837 -37.11 22.58 -48.59
N PRO A 838 -37.57 23.82 -48.79
CA PRO A 838 -38.97 24.13 -48.64
C PRO A 838 -39.77 23.31 -49.64
N SER A 839 -40.78 22.58 -49.17
CA SER A 839 -41.76 21.84 -49.96
C SER A 839 -42.64 22.75 -50.77
#